data_4ad2e146d13f76cfad1e1cd1593126f3
#
_entry.id   4ad2e146d13f76cfad1e1cd1593126f3
#
_cell.length_a   1.000
_cell.length_b   1.000
_cell.length_c   1.000
_cell.angle_alpha   90.00
_cell.angle_beta   90.00
_cell.angle_gamma   90.00
#
_symmetry.space_group_name_H-M   'P 1'
#
loop_
_entity.id
_entity.type
_entity.pdbx_description
1 polymer ?
#
loop_
_entity_poly.entity_id
_entity_poly.type
_entity_poly.pdbx_seq_one_letter_code
_entity_poly.pdbx_strand_id
1 'polypeptide(L)'
;MKKYAGFVLLFLAFACQKPVSQSKISNQFQDKNLRQIYTYQDERNAPKLLPYLQDPNPKYRAAAALAFASVQDKNSIPQLTPLLSDPIAEVRQKAAYALGQSMDSTAQYPLLSAIGRETEKPARAEMLEALGKVATADGIKFLNNFFSPDTVLQAGHMWGFYRVVLRRPLPEAALAKTARFLATAQTREIRMAASQTLARSGKADLTPHFKFIQAAALTDAAPAVRAAAATALGKTKTSETVETLGSIAQKDPDYRVRLSALRALNSFDFVSTQDILFEALSDKNPNVTLTAAEMISSKIPEENLVLLDAANKQTDWRTRALLLGAALKTAKNPEKLRAEIMNRYAQTSNIYEKGALLHALSNDPNSYYFLEKETFAAQQNPVISTYGIEALSNMRKLPAFPEKLKPSFNETLKRAIASGDVALVGAAATLLREPNLNYRQTFQNYDFLKTAQSKIQLPRDVETYIELQKTLAFFEQKPVPTAPQNPTSHPINWELVQTLKTDQKALLKTSKGDITLQLFVEEAPGSVANFAELVKQGFYNGKHFHRVVPNFVAQGGCPRGDGWGGTDYTIRSEFADLHYEEGTVGLASAGKDTESCQWFITHNRVPHLDGRYTIFAKVVSGLDVVHQLQISDKIEKLELIP
;
A
#
# COMPACT_ATOMS: atom_id res chain seq x y z
N MET A 1 -95.18 25.04 17.88
CA MET A 1 -94.54 25.76 19.00
C MET A 1 -93.09 25.29 19.14
N LYS A 2 -92.22 26.22 19.21
CA LYS A 2 -90.75 26.16 19.46
C LYS A 2 -89.89 25.30 18.54
N LYS A 3 -89.21 26.03 17.62
CA LYS A 3 -88.04 25.64 16.83
C LYS A 3 -86.80 25.59 17.69
N TYR A 4 -85.96 24.58 17.53
CA TYR A 4 -84.57 24.62 17.98
C TYR A 4 -83.67 24.43 16.74
N ALA A 5 -82.86 25.46 16.49
CA ALA A 5 -81.78 25.48 15.50
C ALA A 5 -80.52 24.89 16.15
N GLY A 6 -79.94 23.83 15.60
CA GLY A 6 -78.67 23.28 16.05
C GLY A 6 -77.54 23.91 15.20
N PHE A 7 -76.61 24.57 15.88
CA PHE A 7 -75.37 25.10 15.32
C PHE A 7 -74.33 23.96 15.26
N VAL A 8 -73.87 23.60 14.09
CA VAL A 8 -72.75 22.69 13.89
C VAL A 8 -71.48 23.53 13.84
N LEU A 9 -70.61 23.42 14.88
CA LEU A 9 -69.26 23.99 14.92
C LEU A 9 -68.33 22.99 14.20
N LEU A 10 -67.79 23.40 13.02
CA LEU A 10 -66.66 22.72 12.39
C LEU A 10 -65.36 23.13 13.10
N PHE A 11 -64.76 22.19 13.82
CA PHE A 11 -63.37 22.36 14.29
C PHE A 11 -62.40 22.01 13.16
N LEU A 12 -61.78 22.99 12.56
CA LEU A 12 -60.59 22.86 11.70
C LEU A 12 -59.38 22.56 12.60
N ALA A 13 -58.98 21.31 12.68
CA ALA A 13 -57.71 20.92 13.30
C ALA A 13 -56.55 21.28 12.38
N PHE A 14 -55.92 22.40 12.64
CA PHE A 14 -54.58 22.70 12.09
C PHE A 14 -53.58 21.72 12.73
N ALA A 15 -53.17 20.68 12.00
CA ALA A 15 -52.05 19.86 12.35
C ALA A 15 -50.79 20.73 12.16
N CYS A 16 -50.22 21.25 13.24
CA CYS A 16 -48.85 21.75 13.27
C CYS A 16 -47.91 20.59 12.95
N GLN A 17 -47.54 20.42 11.69
CA GLN A 17 -46.32 19.66 11.37
C GLN A 17 -45.16 20.43 11.94
N LYS A 18 -44.54 19.88 13.00
CA LYS A 18 -43.21 20.31 13.43
C LYS A 18 -42.30 20.25 12.23
N PRO A 19 -41.53 21.31 11.92
CA PRO A 19 -40.53 21.22 10.87
C PRO A 19 -39.56 20.09 11.27
N VAL A 20 -39.41 19.12 10.37
CA VAL A 20 -38.33 18.11 10.49
C VAL A 20 -37.04 18.93 10.56
N SER A 21 -36.44 18.95 11.72
CA SER A 21 -35.11 19.53 11.90
C SER A 21 -34.19 18.82 10.91
N GLN A 22 -33.93 19.45 9.77
CA GLN A 22 -32.79 19.06 8.95
C GLN A 22 -31.58 19.14 9.87
N SER A 23 -31.02 17.98 10.24
CA SER A 23 -29.75 17.93 10.94
C SER A 23 -28.78 18.77 10.11
N LYS A 24 -28.32 19.89 10.67
CA LYS A 24 -27.36 20.75 9.98
C LYS A 24 -26.15 19.87 9.66
N ILE A 25 -25.95 19.54 8.40
CA ILE A 25 -24.71 18.95 7.89
C ILE A 25 -23.62 19.91 8.33
N SER A 26 -22.74 19.47 9.19
CA SER A 26 -21.72 20.32 9.80
C SER A 26 -20.40 19.57 9.81
N ASN A 27 -19.45 20.02 8.99
CA ASN A 27 -18.05 19.72 9.13
C ASN A 27 -17.26 21.01 9.27
N GLN A 28 -15.96 20.91 9.63
CA GLN A 28 -15.14 22.11 9.87
C GLN A 28 -14.99 23.04 8.66
N PHE A 29 -15.28 22.58 7.44
CA PHE A 29 -15.13 23.35 6.20
C PHE A 29 -16.30 24.30 5.92
N GLN A 30 -17.21 24.52 6.88
CA GLN A 30 -18.03 25.73 6.91
C GLN A 30 -17.15 26.96 7.18
N ASP A 31 -16.01 26.80 7.84
CA ASP A 31 -15.01 27.83 8.08
C ASP A 31 -14.23 28.18 6.80
N LYS A 32 -14.34 29.45 6.37
CA LYS A 32 -13.69 29.94 5.16
C LYS A 32 -12.16 29.90 5.24
N ASN A 33 -11.59 30.19 6.41
CA ASN A 33 -10.13 30.21 6.57
C ASN A 33 -9.54 28.79 6.51
N LEU A 34 -10.23 27.81 7.08
CA LEU A 34 -9.80 26.40 6.94
C LEU A 34 -9.83 25.97 5.47
N ARG A 35 -10.93 26.24 4.74
CA ARG A 35 -10.96 25.95 3.30
C ARG A 35 -9.79 26.61 2.56
N GLN A 36 -9.46 27.85 2.92
CA GLN A 36 -8.36 28.56 2.27
C GLN A 36 -7.00 27.90 2.57
N ILE A 37 -6.75 27.47 3.82
CA ILE A 37 -5.52 26.76 4.20
C ILE A 37 -5.40 25.44 3.41
N TYR A 38 -6.47 24.64 3.34
CA TYR A 38 -6.46 23.38 2.59
C TYR A 38 -6.40 23.60 1.07
N THR A 39 -6.95 24.70 0.55
CA THR A 39 -6.75 25.10 -0.85
C THR A 39 -5.27 25.39 -1.13
N TYR A 40 -4.59 26.13 -0.25
CA TYR A 40 -3.16 26.40 -0.41
C TYR A 40 -2.29 25.15 -0.23
N GLN A 41 -2.72 24.21 0.63
CA GLN A 41 -2.11 22.88 0.70
C GLN A 41 -2.25 22.15 -0.64
N ASP A 42 -3.45 22.11 -1.22
CA ASP A 42 -3.74 21.48 -2.51
C ASP A 42 -2.93 22.11 -3.65
N GLU A 43 -2.86 23.44 -3.68
CA GLU A 43 -2.05 24.20 -4.64
C GLU A 43 -0.53 24.05 -4.41
N ARG A 44 -0.06 23.40 -3.33
CA ARG A 44 1.34 23.37 -2.89
C ARG A 44 1.94 24.76 -2.70
N ASN A 45 1.12 25.74 -2.29
CA ASN A 45 1.46 27.14 -2.19
C ASN A 45 2.02 27.48 -0.80
N ALA A 46 3.27 27.05 -0.53
CA ALA A 46 3.94 27.34 0.74
C ALA A 46 3.93 28.84 1.12
N PRO A 47 4.24 29.81 0.21
CA PRO A 47 4.22 31.23 0.58
C PRO A 47 2.89 31.72 1.14
N LYS A 48 1.76 31.24 0.62
CA LYS A 48 0.42 31.63 1.12
C LYS A 48 0.03 30.93 2.42
N LEU A 49 0.67 29.83 2.78
CA LEU A 49 0.49 29.13 4.06
C LEU A 49 1.27 29.79 5.21
N LEU A 50 2.44 30.40 4.94
CA LEU A 50 3.32 30.97 5.97
C LEU A 50 2.63 31.97 6.90
N PRO A 51 1.78 32.91 6.45
CA PRO A 51 1.08 33.84 7.35
C PRO A 51 0.21 33.14 8.38
N TYR A 52 -0.42 32.02 8.04
CA TYR A 52 -1.27 31.27 8.98
C TYR A 52 -0.49 30.57 10.11
N LEU A 53 0.83 30.38 9.96
CA LEU A 53 1.66 29.86 11.07
C LEU A 53 1.76 30.85 12.25
N GLN A 54 1.42 32.12 12.03
CA GLN A 54 1.43 33.19 13.04
C GLN A 54 0.03 33.73 13.35
N ASP A 55 -1.03 33.06 12.87
CA ASP A 55 -2.40 33.50 13.06
C ASP A 55 -2.76 33.52 14.57
N PRO A 56 -3.51 34.54 15.06
CA PRO A 56 -3.97 34.55 16.45
C PRO A 56 -4.76 33.30 16.85
N ASN A 57 -5.50 32.69 15.91
CA ASN A 57 -6.29 31.50 16.14
C ASN A 57 -5.42 30.24 16.09
N PRO A 58 -5.27 29.50 17.21
CA PRO A 58 -4.43 28.28 17.23
C PRO A 58 -4.93 27.18 16.28
N LYS A 59 -6.24 27.13 15.98
CA LYS A 59 -6.80 26.19 14.99
C LYS A 59 -6.22 26.41 13.60
N TYR A 60 -6.03 27.67 13.20
CA TYR A 60 -5.43 27.96 11.88
C TYR A 60 -3.93 27.71 11.89
N ARG A 61 -3.21 28.00 13.00
CA ARG A 61 -1.80 27.65 13.13
C ARG A 61 -1.58 26.15 13.04
N ALA A 62 -2.41 25.35 13.74
CA ALA A 62 -2.33 23.89 13.69
C ALA A 62 -2.61 23.33 12.29
N ALA A 63 -3.68 23.81 11.63
CA ALA A 63 -4.03 23.42 10.27
C ALA A 63 -2.93 23.79 9.25
N ALA A 64 -2.37 24.99 9.35
CA ALA A 64 -1.29 25.44 8.48
C ALA A 64 -0.01 24.63 8.72
N ALA A 65 0.35 24.34 9.98
CA ALA A 65 1.50 23.49 10.29
C ALA A 65 1.32 22.08 9.69
N LEU A 66 0.13 21.47 9.86
CA LEU A 66 -0.19 20.16 9.27
C LEU A 66 -0.14 20.18 7.74
N ALA A 67 -0.59 21.27 7.10
CA ALA A 67 -0.57 21.42 5.64
C ALA A 67 0.87 21.24 5.08
N PHE A 68 1.90 21.69 5.81
CA PHE A 68 3.30 21.49 5.42
C PHE A 68 3.75 20.02 5.43
N ALA A 69 3.04 19.13 6.13
CA ALA A 69 3.30 17.69 6.01
C ALA A 69 3.03 17.16 4.60
N SER A 70 2.05 17.74 3.91
CA SER A 70 1.71 17.43 2.51
C SER A 70 2.52 18.24 1.51
N VAL A 71 2.75 19.52 1.79
CA VAL A 71 3.54 20.42 0.90
C VAL A 71 5.00 19.99 0.85
N GLN A 72 5.62 19.68 2.02
CA GLN A 72 7.01 19.20 2.16
C GLN A 72 8.06 20.19 1.60
N ASP A 73 7.80 21.50 1.73
CA ASP A 73 8.76 22.52 1.33
C ASP A 73 9.86 22.64 2.39
N LYS A 74 11.08 22.25 2.04
CA LYS A 74 12.24 22.31 2.92
C LYS A 74 12.65 23.74 3.30
N ASN A 75 12.35 24.70 2.43
CA ASN A 75 12.66 26.12 2.69
C ASN A 75 11.79 26.70 3.81
N SER A 76 10.68 26.06 4.13
CA SER A 76 9.76 26.47 5.20
C SER A 76 10.12 25.91 6.59
N ILE A 77 11.18 25.10 6.72
CA ILE A 77 11.64 24.55 8.01
C ILE A 77 11.93 25.66 9.04
N PRO A 78 12.64 26.77 8.68
CA PRO A 78 12.88 27.87 9.62
C PRO A 78 11.59 28.52 10.17
N GLN A 79 10.54 28.60 9.36
CA GLN A 79 9.25 29.18 9.76
C GLN A 79 8.38 28.22 10.59
N LEU A 80 8.53 26.90 10.39
CA LEU A 80 7.87 25.86 11.19
C LEU A 80 8.53 25.68 12.56
N THR A 81 9.82 25.88 12.67
CA THR A 81 10.61 25.66 13.89
C THR A 81 10.07 26.43 15.11
N PRO A 82 9.69 27.72 15.04
CA PRO A 82 9.14 28.44 16.18
C PRO A 82 7.86 27.81 16.75
N LEU A 83 7.05 27.12 15.93
CA LEU A 83 5.83 26.46 16.38
C LEU A 83 6.11 25.28 17.33
N LEU A 84 7.32 24.76 17.40
CA LEU A 84 7.72 23.78 18.42
C LEU A 84 7.71 24.37 19.84
N SER A 85 7.53 25.68 19.98
CA SER A 85 7.36 26.39 21.26
C SER A 85 6.02 27.12 21.36
N ASP A 86 5.04 26.80 20.50
CA ASP A 86 3.71 27.37 20.54
C ASP A 86 3.05 27.13 21.92
N PRO A 87 2.28 28.08 22.49
CA PRO A 87 1.58 27.86 23.75
C PRO A 87 0.61 26.66 23.72
N ILE A 88 0.07 26.33 22.56
CA ILE A 88 -0.91 25.24 22.39
C ILE A 88 -0.20 23.94 21.96
N ALA A 89 -0.36 22.89 22.74
CA ALA A 89 0.31 21.59 22.53
C ALA A 89 -0.03 20.96 21.15
N GLU A 90 -1.26 21.08 20.71
CA GLU A 90 -1.69 20.59 19.39
C GLU A 90 -0.88 21.25 18.26
N VAL A 91 -0.64 22.56 18.33
CA VAL A 91 0.18 23.27 17.34
C VAL A 91 1.60 22.73 17.33
N ARG A 92 2.19 22.52 18.54
CA ARG A 92 3.52 21.93 18.69
C ARG A 92 3.60 20.52 18.08
N GLN A 93 2.58 19.68 18.30
CA GLN A 93 2.49 18.32 17.74
C GLN A 93 2.42 18.36 16.22
N LYS A 94 1.53 19.19 15.63
CA LYS A 94 1.40 19.30 14.16
C LYS A 94 2.67 19.88 13.52
N ALA A 95 3.35 20.81 14.17
CA ALA A 95 4.64 21.31 13.69
C ALA A 95 5.72 20.22 13.74
N ALA A 96 5.78 19.40 14.80
CA ALA A 96 6.71 18.29 14.88
C ALA A 96 6.46 17.26 13.77
N TYR A 97 5.19 16.87 13.56
CA TYR A 97 4.79 15.97 12.48
C TYR A 97 5.25 16.50 11.11
N ALA A 98 4.95 17.78 10.80
CA ALA A 98 5.32 18.41 9.53
C ALA A 98 6.85 18.47 9.33
N LEU A 99 7.61 18.81 10.38
CA LEU A 99 9.08 18.80 10.35
C LEU A 99 9.62 17.40 10.09
N GLY A 100 9.03 16.36 10.69
CA GLY A 100 9.34 14.97 10.40
C GLY A 100 9.05 14.60 8.94
N GLN A 101 7.91 15.03 8.40
CA GLN A 101 7.52 14.78 7.01
C GLN A 101 8.36 15.53 5.97
N SER A 102 9.10 16.57 6.37
CA SER A 102 10.08 17.22 5.47
C SER A 102 11.19 16.26 5.02
N MET A 103 11.45 15.20 5.78
CA MET A 103 12.51 14.22 5.56
C MET A 103 13.91 14.87 5.45
N ASP A 104 14.06 16.09 5.95
CA ASP A 104 15.29 16.88 5.88
C ASP A 104 16.00 16.92 7.23
N SER A 105 17.29 16.64 7.23
CA SER A 105 18.09 16.56 8.46
C SER A 105 18.28 17.91 9.16
N THR A 106 18.02 19.04 8.51
CA THR A 106 18.06 20.36 9.15
C THR A 106 17.03 20.53 10.25
N ALA A 107 15.92 19.76 10.19
CA ALA A 107 14.90 19.73 11.25
C ALA A 107 15.35 18.97 12.52
N GLN A 108 16.47 18.23 12.49
CA GLN A 108 16.91 17.40 13.62
C GLN A 108 17.20 18.22 14.89
N TYR A 109 18.02 19.27 14.80
CA TYR A 109 18.41 20.05 15.98
C TYR A 109 17.26 20.84 16.58
N PRO A 110 16.37 21.48 15.80
CA PRO A 110 15.12 22.02 16.33
C PRO A 110 14.29 21.00 17.14
N LEU A 111 14.09 19.78 16.61
CA LEU A 111 13.36 18.72 17.29
C LEU A 111 14.08 18.26 18.57
N LEU A 112 15.39 18.05 18.55
CA LEU A 112 16.19 17.68 19.73
C LEU A 112 16.03 18.71 20.86
N SER A 113 16.12 20.01 20.52
CA SER A 113 15.92 21.09 21.48
C SER A 113 14.49 21.12 22.05
N ALA A 114 13.48 20.89 21.21
CA ALA A 114 12.09 20.87 21.61
C ALA A 114 11.76 19.67 22.53
N ILE A 115 12.24 18.47 22.22
CA ILE A 115 12.06 17.27 23.05
C ILE A 115 12.53 17.50 24.49
N GLY A 116 13.63 18.25 24.68
CA GLY A 116 14.17 18.55 25.99
C GLY A 116 13.29 19.45 26.85
N ARG A 117 12.42 20.27 26.25
CA ARG A 117 11.56 21.26 26.91
C ARG A 117 10.08 20.88 26.96
N GLU A 118 9.66 19.94 26.08
CA GLU A 118 8.25 19.57 25.95
C GLU A 118 7.75 18.80 27.18
N THR A 119 6.65 19.24 27.74
CA THR A 119 6.00 18.65 28.93
C THR A 119 4.76 17.84 28.57
N GLU A 120 4.09 18.19 27.46
CA GLU A 120 2.90 17.46 27.01
C GLU A 120 3.31 16.16 26.30
N LYS A 121 2.91 15.02 26.89
CA LYS A 121 3.35 13.70 26.47
C LYS A 121 3.04 13.38 24.99
N PRO A 122 1.83 13.66 24.47
CA PRO A 122 1.53 13.40 23.05
C PRO A 122 2.44 14.20 22.10
N ALA A 123 2.64 15.48 22.35
CA ALA A 123 3.50 16.33 21.54
C ALA A 123 4.96 15.86 21.60
N ARG A 124 5.45 15.47 22.79
CA ARG A 124 6.81 14.96 22.97
C ARG A 124 7.01 13.60 22.29
N ALA A 125 5.99 12.73 22.31
CA ALA A 125 6.02 11.44 21.61
C ALA A 125 6.09 11.64 20.09
N GLU A 126 5.31 12.57 19.54
CA GLU A 126 5.39 12.94 18.12
C GLU A 126 6.77 13.51 17.75
N MET A 127 7.35 14.36 18.60
CA MET A 127 8.70 14.88 18.36
C MET A 127 9.75 13.77 18.32
N LEU A 128 9.63 12.71 19.15
CA LEU A 128 10.51 11.54 19.14
C LEU A 128 10.36 10.74 17.84
N GLU A 129 9.14 10.53 17.38
CA GLU A 129 8.90 9.87 16.09
C GLU A 129 9.38 10.70 14.92
N ALA A 130 9.08 12.02 14.90
CA ALA A 130 9.53 12.97 13.90
C ALA A 130 11.07 13.02 13.81
N LEU A 131 11.74 13.01 14.98
CA LEU A 131 13.21 12.91 15.03
C LEU A 131 13.68 11.66 14.29
N GLY A 132 13.02 10.52 14.46
CA GLY A 132 13.35 9.29 13.74
C GLY A 132 13.30 9.44 12.22
N LYS A 133 12.37 10.25 11.69
CA LYS A 133 12.23 10.52 10.25
C LYS A 133 13.38 11.35 9.68
N VAL A 134 14.01 12.24 10.47
CA VAL A 134 15.06 13.17 10.02
C VAL A 134 16.44 12.88 10.60
N ALA A 135 16.57 11.87 11.48
CA ALA A 135 17.77 11.59 12.24
C ALA A 135 19.01 11.35 11.38
N THR A 136 20.11 12.01 11.78
CA THR A 136 21.49 11.68 11.44
C THR A 136 22.12 10.86 12.58
N ALA A 137 23.44 10.69 12.60
CA ALA A 137 24.12 9.97 13.68
C ALA A 137 23.80 10.52 15.08
N ASP A 138 23.72 11.83 15.23
CA ASP A 138 23.43 12.48 16.52
C ASP A 138 22.00 12.20 16.99
N GLY A 139 21.01 12.27 16.08
CA GLY A 139 19.63 11.92 16.39
C GLY A 139 19.48 10.46 16.79
N ILE A 140 20.16 9.56 16.10
CA ILE A 140 20.18 8.13 16.44
C ILE A 140 20.83 7.91 17.81
N LYS A 141 21.95 8.59 18.10
CA LYS A 141 22.63 8.55 19.40
C LYS A 141 21.71 9.05 20.51
N PHE A 142 20.98 10.14 20.26
CA PHE A 142 20.00 10.66 21.22
C PHE A 142 18.90 9.61 21.49
N LEU A 143 18.26 9.08 20.44
CA LEU A 143 17.22 8.03 20.58
C LEU A 143 17.77 6.81 21.31
N ASN A 144 19.00 6.37 21.01
CA ASN A 144 19.59 5.23 21.71
C ASN A 144 19.76 5.44 23.21
N ASN A 145 20.06 6.68 23.63
CA ASN A 145 20.26 7.06 25.03
C ASN A 145 18.97 7.52 25.72
N PHE A 146 17.90 7.76 24.96
CA PHE A 146 16.63 8.21 25.53
C PHE A 146 16.03 7.14 26.45
N PHE A 147 15.52 7.59 27.59
CA PHE A 147 14.82 6.76 28.57
C PHE A 147 13.62 7.53 29.12
N SER A 148 12.52 6.84 29.28
CA SER A 148 11.33 7.32 30.00
C SER A 148 10.56 6.15 30.59
N PRO A 149 10.02 6.24 31.81
CA PRO A 149 9.09 5.27 32.35
C PRO A 149 7.67 5.42 31.80
N ASP A 150 7.37 6.55 31.15
CA ASP A 150 6.05 6.86 30.61
C ASP A 150 5.78 6.09 29.31
N THR A 151 4.63 5.40 29.23
CA THR A 151 4.29 4.52 28.11
C THR A 151 4.02 5.27 26.81
N VAL A 152 3.51 6.51 26.85
CA VAL A 152 3.29 7.34 25.67
C VAL A 152 4.64 7.73 25.04
N LEU A 153 5.58 8.13 25.90
CA LEU A 153 6.94 8.47 25.44
C LEU A 153 7.73 7.25 24.98
N GLN A 154 7.53 6.08 25.61
CA GLN A 154 8.11 4.83 25.14
C GLN A 154 7.58 4.45 23.74
N ALA A 155 6.29 4.65 23.48
CA ALA A 155 5.71 4.41 22.16
C ALA A 155 6.33 5.33 21.09
N GLY A 156 6.34 6.65 21.33
CA GLY A 156 6.97 7.60 20.42
C GLY A 156 8.45 7.32 20.18
N HIS A 157 9.18 6.90 21.23
CA HIS A 157 10.57 6.48 21.13
C HIS A 157 10.75 5.24 20.23
N MET A 158 9.91 4.19 20.42
CA MET A 158 9.99 2.99 19.59
C MET A 158 9.58 3.25 18.14
N TRP A 159 8.58 4.11 17.91
CA TRP A 159 8.27 4.59 16.57
C TRP A 159 9.41 5.42 15.98
N GLY A 160 10.12 6.21 16.77
CA GLY A 160 11.34 6.89 16.37
C GLY A 160 12.39 5.90 15.82
N PHE A 161 12.66 4.79 16.51
CA PHE A 161 13.52 3.72 16.00
C PHE A 161 12.98 3.10 14.72
N TYR A 162 11.67 2.87 14.65
CA TYR A 162 11.04 2.37 13.43
C TYR A 162 11.29 3.31 12.23
N ARG A 163 11.14 4.62 12.42
CA ARG A 163 11.39 5.59 11.34
C ARG A 163 12.87 5.63 10.93
N VAL A 164 13.80 5.45 11.87
CA VAL A 164 15.24 5.31 11.54
C VAL A 164 15.48 4.07 10.69
N VAL A 165 14.97 2.89 11.10
CA VAL A 165 15.29 1.61 10.45
C VAL A 165 14.80 1.51 9.02
N LEU A 166 13.80 2.29 8.63
CA LEU A 166 13.35 2.39 7.24
C LEU A 166 14.37 3.05 6.29
N ARG A 167 15.37 3.73 6.83
CA ARG A 167 16.33 4.53 6.05
C ARG A 167 17.79 4.17 6.35
N ARG A 168 18.09 3.73 7.55
CA ARG A 168 19.44 3.46 8.03
C ARG A 168 19.45 2.29 9.01
N PRO A 169 20.53 1.53 9.11
CA PRO A 169 20.66 0.50 10.13
C PRO A 169 20.66 1.13 11.53
N LEU A 170 20.04 0.42 12.47
CA LEU A 170 20.14 0.75 13.90
C LEU A 170 21.42 0.13 14.49
N PRO A 171 22.05 0.77 15.49
CA PRO A 171 23.13 0.17 16.25
C PRO A 171 22.62 -1.00 17.09
N GLU A 172 23.50 -1.95 17.40
CA GLU A 172 23.17 -3.16 18.17
C GLU A 172 22.49 -2.85 19.52
N ALA A 173 22.97 -1.83 20.23
CA ALA A 173 22.36 -1.41 21.50
C ALA A 173 20.88 -0.97 21.34
N ALA A 174 20.51 -0.37 20.20
CA ALA A 174 19.13 -0.01 19.91
C ALA A 174 18.29 -1.25 19.55
N LEU A 175 18.85 -2.21 18.81
CA LEU A 175 18.19 -3.50 18.53
C LEU A 175 17.95 -4.28 19.82
N ALA A 176 18.93 -4.36 20.72
CA ALA A 176 18.82 -5.00 22.03
C ALA A 176 17.73 -4.34 22.89
N LYS A 177 17.72 -3.00 22.93
CA LYS A 177 16.67 -2.24 23.61
C LYS A 177 15.29 -2.55 23.03
N THR A 178 15.16 -2.54 21.71
CA THR A 178 13.91 -2.83 20.99
C THR A 178 13.41 -4.26 21.28
N ALA A 179 14.29 -5.26 21.25
CA ALA A 179 13.93 -6.64 21.57
C ALA A 179 13.45 -6.79 23.02
N ARG A 180 14.07 -6.07 23.95
CA ARG A 180 13.61 -6.04 25.37
C ARG A 180 12.21 -5.42 25.47
N PHE A 181 11.94 -4.29 24.81
CA PHE A 181 10.60 -3.68 24.81
C PHE A 181 9.56 -4.60 24.17
N LEU A 182 9.90 -5.34 23.12
CA LEU A 182 9.01 -6.33 22.52
C LEU A 182 8.56 -7.37 23.56
N ALA A 183 9.46 -7.85 24.39
CA ALA A 183 9.15 -8.90 25.37
C ALA A 183 8.49 -8.40 26.67
N THR A 184 8.76 -7.16 27.09
CA THR A 184 8.40 -6.69 28.44
C THR A 184 7.43 -5.52 28.49
N ALA A 185 7.18 -4.82 27.36
CA ALA A 185 6.34 -3.64 27.38
C ALA A 185 4.85 -3.98 27.61
N GLN A 186 4.21 -3.20 28.45
CA GLN A 186 2.82 -3.41 28.86
C GLN A 186 1.82 -3.09 27.76
N THR A 187 2.07 -2.02 26.99
CA THR A 187 1.11 -1.58 25.97
C THR A 187 1.33 -2.27 24.63
N ARG A 188 0.24 -2.62 23.95
CA ARG A 188 0.26 -3.16 22.58
C ARG A 188 1.07 -2.25 21.63
N GLU A 189 0.92 -0.92 21.78
CA GLU A 189 1.52 0.05 20.87
C GLU A 189 3.06 -0.01 20.89
N ILE A 190 3.65 -0.12 22.08
CA ILE A 190 5.11 -0.23 22.23
C ILE A 190 5.59 -1.55 21.62
N ARG A 191 4.91 -2.68 21.92
CA ARG A 191 5.28 -3.99 21.37
C ARG A 191 5.12 -4.03 19.84
N MET A 192 4.08 -3.34 19.31
CA MET A 192 3.89 -3.18 17.86
C MET A 192 5.06 -2.42 17.23
N ALA A 193 5.41 -1.25 17.74
CA ALA A 193 6.53 -0.47 17.22
C ALA A 193 7.85 -1.25 17.30
N ALA A 194 8.08 -1.98 18.41
CA ALA A 194 9.26 -2.80 18.58
C ALA A 194 9.31 -3.98 17.59
N SER A 195 8.21 -4.74 17.44
CA SER A 195 8.14 -5.86 16.49
C SER A 195 8.33 -5.41 15.04
N GLN A 196 7.70 -4.31 14.65
CA GLN A 196 7.86 -3.72 13.32
C GLN A 196 9.29 -3.23 13.07
N THR A 197 9.95 -2.64 14.07
CA THR A 197 11.35 -2.21 14.00
C THR A 197 12.27 -3.39 13.73
N LEU A 198 12.13 -4.49 14.48
CA LEU A 198 12.92 -5.70 14.29
C LEU A 198 12.62 -6.36 12.93
N ALA A 199 11.34 -6.46 12.55
CA ALA A 199 10.94 -6.99 11.25
C ALA A 199 11.55 -6.21 10.07
N ARG A 200 11.74 -4.90 10.20
CA ARG A 200 12.29 -4.01 9.16
C ARG A 200 13.79 -3.71 9.31
N SER A 201 14.50 -4.36 10.22
CA SER A 201 15.92 -4.09 10.50
C SER A 201 16.90 -4.48 9.37
N GLY A 202 16.45 -4.62 8.15
CA GLY A 202 17.28 -4.92 6.97
C GLY A 202 18.03 -6.25 7.12
N LYS A 203 19.34 -6.21 6.97
CA LYS A 203 20.23 -7.39 7.08
C LYS A 203 20.78 -7.61 8.49
N ALA A 204 20.21 -6.98 9.52
CA ALA A 204 20.67 -7.18 10.90
C ALA A 204 20.55 -8.64 11.32
N ASP A 205 21.57 -9.15 12.00
CA ASP A 205 21.51 -10.45 12.65
C ASP A 205 20.79 -10.32 14.00
N LEU A 206 19.61 -10.90 14.11
CA LEU A 206 18.80 -10.86 15.32
C LEU A 206 18.99 -12.11 16.20
N THR A 207 19.96 -12.96 15.90
CA THR A 207 20.26 -14.18 16.67
C THR A 207 20.47 -13.92 18.16
N PRO A 208 21.19 -12.85 18.61
CA PRO A 208 21.34 -12.55 20.03
C PRO A 208 20.01 -12.27 20.76
N HIS A 209 18.96 -11.91 20.00
CA HIS A 209 17.65 -11.53 20.55
C HIS A 209 16.58 -12.62 20.33
N PHE A 210 16.97 -13.80 19.85
CA PHE A 210 16.06 -14.88 19.47
C PHE A 210 14.99 -15.16 20.53
N LYS A 211 15.37 -15.35 21.80
CA LYS A 211 14.41 -15.71 22.87
C LYS A 211 13.32 -14.66 23.10
N PHE A 212 13.64 -13.36 23.01
CA PHE A 212 12.66 -12.29 23.14
C PHE A 212 11.69 -12.28 21.96
N ILE A 213 12.22 -12.45 20.73
CA ILE A 213 11.43 -12.45 19.51
C ILE A 213 10.55 -13.71 19.44
N GLN A 214 11.09 -14.88 19.82
CA GLN A 214 10.39 -16.15 19.88
C GLN A 214 9.19 -16.07 20.85
N ALA A 215 9.40 -15.57 22.06
CA ALA A 215 8.34 -15.42 23.05
C ALA A 215 7.20 -14.55 22.49
N ALA A 216 7.50 -13.38 21.90
CA ALA A 216 6.49 -12.51 21.31
C ALA A 216 5.78 -13.16 20.12
N ALA A 217 6.50 -13.88 19.24
CA ALA A 217 5.91 -14.53 18.07
C ALA A 217 4.95 -15.66 18.45
N LEU A 218 5.20 -16.34 19.59
CA LEU A 218 4.36 -17.46 20.05
C LEU A 218 3.20 -17.01 20.95
N THR A 219 3.37 -15.95 21.75
CA THR A 219 2.47 -15.71 22.90
C THR A 219 1.87 -14.32 22.99
N ASP A 220 2.28 -13.33 22.15
CA ASP A 220 1.67 -12.01 22.23
C ASP A 220 0.17 -12.07 21.94
N ALA A 221 -0.63 -11.36 22.74
CA ALA A 221 -2.07 -11.33 22.59
C ALA A 221 -2.53 -10.73 21.25
N ALA A 222 -1.73 -9.80 20.67
CA ALA A 222 -2.06 -9.13 19.43
C ALA A 222 -1.51 -9.91 18.20
N PRO A 223 -2.37 -10.41 17.29
CA PRO A 223 -1.92 -11.12 16.09
C PRO A 223 -0.94 -10.33 15.23
N ALA A 224 -1.13 -9.02 15.13
CA ALA A 224 -0.24 -8.15 14.36
C ALA A 224 1.18 -8.08 14.94
N VAL A 225 1.33 -8.14 16.28
CA VAL A 225 2.64 -8.24 16.94
C VAL A 225 3.26 -9.61 16.67
N ARG A 226 2.49 -10.70 16.82
CA ARG A 226 2.97 -12.05 16.51
C ARG A 226 3.44 -12.17 15.06
N ALA A 227 2.69 -11.63 14.10
CA ALA A 227 3.04 -11.65 12.68
C ALA A 227 4.34 -10.90 12.37
N ALA A 228 4.54 -9.71 12.97
CA ALA A 228 5.77 -8.94 12.82
C ALA A 228 6.95 -9.63 13.52
N ALA A 229 6.74 -10.22 14.71
CA ALA A 229 7.76 -11.00 15.41
C ALA A 229 8.15 -12.28 14.64
N ALA A 230 7.18 -12.99 14.03
CA ALA A 230 7.47 -14.12 13.13
C ALA A 230 8.33 -13.69 11.93
N THR A 231 8.04 -12.52 11.34
CA THR A 231 8.89 -11.95 10.28
C THR A 231 10.30 -11.65 10.78
N ALA A 232 10.45 -11.14 12.02
CA ALA A 232 11.76 -10.86 12.62
C ALA A 232 12.56 -12.15 12.91
N LEU A 233 11.89 -13.27 13.26
CA LEU A 233 12.53 -14.57 13.43
C LEU A 233 13.27 -15.03 12.16
N GLY A 234 12.79 -14.69 10.97
CA GLY A 234 13.50 -14.98 9.72
C GLY A 234 14.89 -14.37 9.61
N LYS A 235 15.29 -13.52 10.57
CA LYS A 235 16.64 -12.90 10.65
C LYS A 235 17.50 -13.49 11.78
N THR A 236 17.03 -14.53 12.43
CA THR A 236 17.79 -15.29 13.43
C THR A 236 18.34 -16.57 12.82
N LYS A 237 19.47 -17.07 13.35
CA LYS A 237 20.20 -18.21 12.80
C LYS A 237 20.36 -19.35 13.82
N THR A 238 19.40 -19.50 14.74
CA THR A 238 19.41 -20.60 15.69
C THR A 238 18.83 -21.87 15.05
N SER A 239 19.21 -23.05 15.54
CA SER A 239 18.61 -24.34 15.14
C SER A 239 17.09 -24.38 15.42
N GLU A 240 16.64 -23.70 16.48
CA GLU A 240 15.24 -23.64 16.88
C GLU A 240 14.37 -22.75 15.97
N THR A 241 14.96 -21.92 15.12
CA THR A 241 14.19 -20.92 14.34
C THR A 241 13.23 -21.58 13.36
N VAL A 242 13.69 -22.57 12.59
CA VAL A 242 12.84 -23.26 11.59
C VAL A 242 11.71 -24.02 12.28
N GLU A 243 12.01 -24.72 13.37
CA GLU A 243 11.02 -25.43 14.17
C GLU A 243 9.95 -24.46 14.74
N THR A 244 10.40 -23.33 15.30
CA THR A 244 9.48 -22.29 15.83
C THR A 244 8.58 -21.74 14.73
N LEU A 245 9.14 -21.37 13.58
CA LEU A 245 8.36 -20.85 12.44
C LEU A 245 7.40 -21.91 11.89
N GLY A 246 7.82 -23.17 11.83
CA GLY A 246 6.96 -24.29 11.43
C GLY A 246 5.78 -24.47 12.38
N SER A 247 6.03 -24.45 13.69
CA SER A 247 4.96 -24.51 14.70
C SER A 247 3.97 -23.34 14.56
N ILE A 248 4.45 -22.12 14.34
CA ILE A 248 3.61 -20.94 14.11
C ILE A 248 2.77 -21.10 12.83
N ALA A 249 3.41 -21.53 11.72
CA ALA A 249 2.76 -21.73 10.43
C ALA A 249 1.62 -22.76 10.48
N GLN A 250 1.72 -23.76 11.33
CA GLN A 250 0.71 -24.81 11.50
C GLN A 250 -0.38 -24.45 12.51
N LYS A 251 -0.03 -23.79 13.63
CA LYS A 251 -0.87 -23.77 14.84
C LYS A 251 -1.43 -22.39 15.21
N ASP A 252 -0.87 -21.26 14.69
CA ASP A 252 -1.39 -19.97 15.10
C ASP A 252 -2.85 -19.81 14.64
N PRO A 253 -3.76 -19.35 15.49
CA PRO A 253 -5.18 -19.18 15.13
C PRO A 253 -5.40 -18.15 14.02
N ASP A 254 -4.54 -17.13 13.91
CA ASP A 254 -4.66 -16.07 12.92
C ASP A 254 -3.87 -16.43 11.65
N TYR A 255 -4.57 -16.49 10.51
CA TYR A 255 -3.95 -16.82 9.22
C TYR A 255 -2.83 -15.86 8.83
N ARG A 256 -2.86 -14.57 9.26
CA ARG A 256 -1.84 -13.57 8.97
C ARG A 256 -0.52 -13.89 9.66
N VAL A 257 -0.60 -14.49 10.84
CA VAL A 257 0.59 -14.97 11.57
C VAL A 257 1.16 -16.20 10.90
N ARG A 258 0.29 -17.16 10.52
CA ARG A 258 0.73 -18.38 9.80
C ARG A 258 1.46 -18.04 8.50
N LEU A 259 0.87 -17.18 7.66
CA LEU A 259 1.53 -16.78 6.41
C LEU A 259 2.79 -15.92 6.62
N SER A 260 2.88 -15.14 7.72
CA SER A 260 4.10 -14.39 8.04
C SER A 260 5.24 -15.33 8.42
N ALA A 261 4.94 -16.43 9.14
CA ALA A 261 5.90 -17.46 9.44
C ALA A 261 6.38 -18.19 8.17
N LEU A 262 5.47 -18.54 7.24
CA LEU A 262 5.84 -19.13 5.95
C LEU A 262 6.78 -18.20 5.15
N ARG A 263 6.47 -16.91 5.08
CA ARG A 263 7.35 -15.94 4.41
C ARG A 263 8.71 -15.81 5.08
N ALA A 264 8.77 -15.91 6.42
CA ALA A 264 10.03 -15.87 7.16
C ALA A 264 10.91 -17.08 6.87
N LEU A 265 10.32 -18.26 6.59
CA LEU A 265 11.05 -19.45 6.15
C LEU A 265 11.79 -19.27 4.82
N ASN A 266 11.47 -18.20 4.05
CA ASN A 266 12.23 -17.87 2.84
C ASN A 266 13.70 -17.56 3.09
N SER A 267 14.11 -17.26 4.31
CA SER A 267 15.50 -17.00 4.70
C SER A 267 16.34 -18.28 4.91
N PHE A 268 15.71 -19.45 4.87
CA PHE A 268 16.35 -20.76 5.10
C PHE A 268 16.36 -21.59 3.81
N ASP A 269 17.18 -22.63 3.75
CA ASP A 269 17.25 -23.53 2.60
C ASP A 269 15.92 -24.30 2.40
N PHE A 270 15.68 -24.75 1.15
CA PHE A 270 14.44 -25.43 0.82
C PHE A 270 14.31 -26.79 1.51
N VAL A 271 15.40 -27.53 1.63
CA VAL A 271 15.39 -28.90 2.21
C VAL A 271 14.92 -28.86 3.66
N SER A 272 15.36 -27.86 4.43
CA SER A 272 14.95 -27.70 5.84
C SER A 272 13.52 -27.20 6.03
N THR A 273 12.89 -26.67 4.98
CA THR A 273 11.57 -26.00 5.08
C THR A 273 10.47 -26.68 4.26
N GLN A 274 10.82 -27.58 3.33
CA GLN A 274 9.90 -28.14 2.35
C GLN A 274 8.69 -28.83 2.99
N ASP A 275 8.88 -29.63 4.04
CA ASP A 275 7.79 -30.37 4.67
C ASP A 275 6.73 -29.41 5.26
N ILE A 276 7.19 -28.33 5.90
CA ILE A 276 6.32 -27.26 6.43
C ILE A 276 5.54 -26.59 5.29
N LEU A 277 6.21 -26.30 4.17
CA LEU A 277 5.60 -25.64 3.02
C LEU A 277 4.56 -26.53 2.33
N PHE A 278 4.88 -27.83 2.13
CA PHE A 278 3.93 -28.78 1.54
C PHE A 278 2.72 -29.03 2.44
N GLU A 279 2.91 -29.12 3.76
CA GLU A 279 1.82 -29.26 4.72
C GLU A 279 0.90 -28.03 4.69
N ALA A 280 1.45 -26.82 4.59
CA ALA A 280 0.70 -25.58 4.52
C ALA A 280 -0.17 -25.44 3.24
N LEU A 281 0.05 -26.26 2.19
CA LEU A 281 -0.85 -26.35 1.04
C LEU A 281 -2.25 -26.91 1.38
N SER A 282 -2.39 -27.52 2.57
CA SER A 282 -3.66 -28.03 3.09
C SER A 282 -4.30 -27.10 4.13
N ASP A 283 -3.79 -25.87 4.31
CA ASP A 283 -4.37 -24.91 5.25
C ASP A 283 -5.80 -24.53 4.81
N LYS A 284 -6.68 -24.36 5.79
CA LYS A 284 -8.08 -23.97 5.57
C LYS A 284 -8.24 -22.56 4.98
N ASN A 285 -7.24 -21.69 5.10
CA ASN A 285 -7.27 -20.33 4.58
C ASN A 285 -6.54 -20.26 3.24
N PRO A 286 -7.22 -19.86 2.14
CA PRO A 286 -6.62 -19.84 0.80
C PRO A 286 -5.44 -18.88 0.65
N ASN A 287 -5.29 -17.89 1.54
CA ASN A 287 -4.13 -17.00 1.53
C ASN A 287 -2.88 -17.67 2.12
N VAL A 288 -3.04 -18.63 3.02
CA VAL A 288 -1.93 -19.44 3.55
C VAL A 288 -1.47 -20.44 2.50
N THR A 289 -2.40 -21.17 1.83
CA THR A 289 -2.05 -22.08 0.74
C THR A 289 -1.38 -21.36 -0.42
N LEU A 290 -1.88 -20.17 -0.79
CA LEU A 290 -1.26 -19.32 -1.81
C LEU A 290 0.18 -18.95 -1.44
N THR A 291 0.41 -18.51 -0.19
CA THR A 291 1.74 -18.14 0.29
C THR A 291 2.69 -19.35 0.30
N ALA A 292 2.21 -20.53 0.70
CA ALA A 292 3.00 -21.77 0.63
C ALA A 292 3.39 -22.10 -0.81
N ALA A 293 2.46 -21.99 -1.77
CA ALA A 293 2.75 -22.21 -3.18
C ALA A 293 3.73 -21.18 -3.75
N GLU A 294 3.64 -19.91 -3.35
CA GLU A 294 4.63 -18.87 -3.71
C GLU A 294 6.04 -19.26 -3.24
N MET A 295 6.18 -19.71 -1.99
CA MET A 295 7.48 -20.12 -1.43
C MET A 295 8.03 -21.37 -2.12
N ILE A 296 7.21 -22.39 -2.35
CA ILE A 296 7.59 -23.59 -3.11
C ILE A 296 8.05 -23.19 -4.51
N SER A 297 7.25 -22.46 -5.26
CA SER A 297 7.55 -22.04 -6.64
C SER A 297 8.87 -21.26 -6.75
N SER A 298 9.17 -20.43 -5.76
CA SER A 298 10.40 -19.61 -5.75
C SER A 298 11.66 -20.44 -5.46
N LYS A 299 11.56 -21.52 -4.67
CA LYS A 299 12.71 -22.22 -4.09
C LYS A 299 12.97 -23.62 -4.61
N ILE A 300 11.96 -24.28 -5.20
CA ILE A 300 12.11 -25.67 -5.63
C ILE A 300 13.26 -25.81 -6.63
N PRO A 301 14.27 -26.67 -6.35
CA PRO A 301 15.48 -26.70 -7.14
C PRO A 301 15.40 -27.65 -8.34
N GLU A 302 14.61 -28.73 -8.22
CA GLU A 302 14.59 -29.84 -9.20
C GLU A 302 13.20 -30.43 -9.37
N GLU A 303 13.05 -31.35 -10.32
CA GLU A 303 11.80 -32.04 -10.60
C GLU A 303 11.23 -32.71 -9.33
N ASN A 304 9.99 -32.38 -9.06
CA ASN A 304 9.24 -32.95 -7.94
C ASN A 304 7.86 -33.38 -8.41
N LEU A 305 7.66 -34.69 -8.52
CA LEU A 305 6.39 -35.28 -9.02
C LEU A 305 5.19 -34.97 -8.13
N VAL A 306 5.42 -34.64 -6.86
CA VAL A 306 4.36 -34.27 -5.90
C VAL A 306 3.70 -32.94 -6.29
N LEU A 307 4.39 -32.05 -7.03
CA LEU A 307 3.85 -30.74 -7.40
C LEU A 307 2.59 -30.84 -8.26
N LEU A 308 2.58 -31.74 -9.24
CA LEU A 308 1.44 -31.90 -10.11
C LEU A 308 0.22 -32.45 -9.35
N ASP A 309 0.46 -33.43 -8.48
CA ASP A 309 -0.60 -33.95 -7.60
C ASP A 309 -1.09 -32.88 -6.63
N ALA A 310 -0.17 -32.12 -6.02
CA ALA A 310 -0.53 -30.99 -5.16
C ALA A 310 -1.33 -29.92 -5.91
N ALA A 311 -0.96 -29.57 -7.16
CA ALA A 311 -1.68 -28.62 -7.99
C ALA A 311 -3.11 -29.10 -8.28
N ASN A 312 -3.28 -30.38 -8.63
CA ASN A 312 -4.59 -30.96 -8.95
C ASN A 312 -5.53 -31.04 -7.76
N LYS A 313 -5.01 -31.10 -6.54
CA LYS A 313 -5.79 -31.06 -5.29
C LYS A 313 -6.27 -29.66 -4.92
N GLN A 314 -5.69 -28.59 -5.50
CA GLN A 314 -6.07 -27.22 -5.16
C GLN A 314 -7.38 -26.81 -5.84
N THR A 315 -8.32 -26.30 -5.07
CA THR A 315 -9.56 -25.68 -5.55
C THR A 315 -9.33 -24.23 -5.96
N ASP A 316 -8.43 -23.51 -5.25
CA ASP A 316 -8.05 -22.14 -5.57
C ASP A 316 -7.17 -22.11 -6.84
N TRP A 317 -7.65 -21.45 -7.87
CA TRP A 317 -6.98 -21.38 -9.18
C TRP A 317 -5.61 -20.67 -9.10
N ARG A 318 -5.42 -19.73 -8.17
CA ARG A 318 -4.15 -19.01 -7.99
C ARG A 318 -3.07 -19.94 -7.48
N THR A 319 -3.38 -20.67 -6.40
CA THR A 319 -2.50 -21.68 -5.82
C THR A 319 -2.17 -22.76 -6.85
N ARG A 320 -3.20 -23.25 -7.57
CA ARG A 320 -3.03 -24.25 -8.63
C ARG A 320 -2.11 -23.76 -9.75
N ALA A 321 -2.30 -22.53 -10.26
CA ALA A 321 -1.47 -21.98 -11.34
C ALA A 321 0.00 -21.84 -10.92
N LEU A 322 0.29 -21.40 -9.68
CA LEU A 322 1.64 -21.32 -9.14
C LEU A 322 2.33 -22.69 -9.09
N LEU A 323 1.63 -23.71 -8.58
CA LEU A 323 2.18 -25.06 -8.49
C LEU A 323 2.39 -25.71 -9.88
N LEU A 324 1.48 -25.47 -10.84
CA LEU A 324 1.66 -25.87 -12.24
C LEU A 324 2.89 -25.19 -12.86
N GLY A 325 3.09 -23.89 -12.59
CA GLY A 325 4.27 -23.16 -13.03
C GLY A 325 5.56 -23.69 -12.42
N ALA A 326 5.56 -24.04 -11.13
CA ALA A 326 6.70 -24.68 -10.45
C ALA A 326 6.99 -26.06 -11.02
N ALA A 327 5.95 -26.86 -11.26
CA ALA A 327 6.10 -28.16 -11.91
C ALA A 327 6.68 -28.04 -13.33
N LEU A 328 6.20 -27.07 -14.12
CA LEU A 328 6.67 -26.82 -15.47
C LEU A 328 8.16 -26.39 -15.50
N LYS A 329 8.56 -25.52 -14.53
CA LYS A 329 9.94 -25.03 -14.38
C LYS A 329 10.94 -26.16 -14.18
N THR A 330 10.53 -27.21 -13.49
CA THR A 330 11.42 -28.30 -13.05
C THR A 330 11.25 -29.59 -13.87
N ALA A 331 10.24 -29.66 -14.74
CA ALA A 331 9.93 -30.85 -15.53
C ALA A 331 11.06 -31.22 -16.53
N LYS A 332 11.47 -32.49 -16.53
CA LYS A 332 12.38 -33.03 -17.56
C LYS A 332 11.72 -33.13 -18.94
N ASN A 333 10.41 -33.41 -18.99
CA ASN A 333 9.60 -33.54 -20.19
C ASN A 333 8.39 -32.59 -20.09
N PRO A 334 8.56 -31.29 -20.40
CA PRO A 334 7.55 -30.28 -20.14
C PRO A 334 6.36 -30.28 -21.14
N GLU A 335 6.45 -30.99 -22.28
CA GLU A 335 5.50 -30.87 -23.39
C GLU A 335 4.06 -31.16 -22.99
N LYS A 336 3.83 -32.26 -22.28
CA LYS A 336 2.49 -32.66 -21.83
C LYS A 336 1.91 -31.65 -20.84
N LEU A 337 2.71 -31.23 -19.88
CA LEU A 337 2.28 -30.27 -18.86
C LEU A 337 2.02 -28.88 -19.47
N ARG A 338 2.89 -28.44 -20.38
CA ARG A 338 2.67 -27.21 -21.17
C ARG A 338 1.34 -27.25 -21.92
N ALA A 339 1.06 -28.36 -22.64
CA ALA A 339 -0.18 -28.54 -23.36
C ALA A 339 -1.40 -28.55 -22.42
N GLU A 340 -1.30 -29.16 -21.25
CA GLU A 340 -2.35 -29.13 -20.22
C GLU A 340 -2.63 -27.72 -19.73
N ILE A 341 -1.60 -26.92 -19.43
CA ILE A 341 -1.75 -25.52 -18.99
C ILE A 341 -2.41 -24.69 -20.09
N MET A 342 -2.01 -24.86 -21.37
CA MET A 342 -2.63 -24.18 -22.50
C MET A 342 -4.09 -24.57 -22.69
N ASN A 343 -4.44 -25.82 -22.47
CA ASN A 343 -5.83 -26.29 -22.52
C ASN A 343 -6.66 -25.67 -21.38
N ARG A 344 -6.16 -25.62 -20.16
CA ARG A 344 -6.81 -24.93 -19.02
C ARG A 344 -7.03 -23.44 -19.33
N TYR A 345 -6.04 -22.78 -19.93
CA TYR A 345 -6.15 -21.39 -20.39
C TYR A 345 -7.30 -21.20 -21.39
N ALA A 346 -7.45 -22.12 -22.33
CA ALA A 346 -8.54 -22.07 -23.31
C ALA A 346 -9.92 -22.28 -22.70
N GLN A 347 -10.03 -23.12 -21.65
CA GLN A 347 -11.28 -23.50 -21.03
C GLN A 347 -11.81 -22.48 -20.02
N THR A 348 -10.93 -21.76 -19.29
CA THR A 348 -11.40 -20.81 -18.28
C THR A 348 -11.94 -19.53 -18.90
N SER A 349 -13.05 -19.01 -18.34
CA SER A 349 -13.57 -17.67 -18.65
C SER A 349 -13.02 -16.59 -17.72
N ASN A 350 -12.37 -16.96 -16.60
CA ASN A 350 -11.80 -16.02 -15.66
C ASN A 350 -10.52 -15.40 -16.22
N ILE A 351 -10.55 -14.10 -16.53
CA ILE A 351 -9.42 -13.36 -17.14
C ILE A 351 -8.19 -13.33 -16.24
N TYR A 352 -8.34 -13.33 -14.91
CA TYR A 352 -7.21 -13.35 -13.97
C TYR A 352 -6.61 -14.76 -13.84
N GLU A 353 -7.42 -15.82 -13.92
CA GLU A 353 -6.91 -17.19 -14.02
C GLU A 353 -6.14 -17.37 -15.32
N LYS A 354 -6.65 -16.85 -16.46
CA LYS A 354 -5.88 -16.81 -17.72
C LYS A 354 -4.51 -16.16 -17.51
N GLY A 355 -4.47 -15.00 -16.86
CA GLY A 355 -3.22 -14.31 -16.54
C GLY A 355 -2.26 -15.17 -15.72
N ALA A 356 -2.75 -15.82 -14.67
CA ALA A 356 -1.93 -16.70 -13.82
C ALA A 356 -1.39 -17.91 -14.60
N LEU A 357 -2.18 -18.46 -15.56
CA LEU A 357 -1.71 -19.54 -16.43
C LEU A 357 -0.66 -19.07 -17.44
N LEU A 358 -0.75 -17.82 -17.92
CA LEU A 358 0.35 -17.22 -18.72
C LEU A 358 1.63 -17.11 -17.89
N HIS A 359 1.53 -16.69 -16.63
CA HIS A 359 2.69 -16.68 -15.72
C HIS A 359 3.23 -18.10 -15.46
N ALA A 360 2.37 -19.12 -15.34
CA ALA A 360 2.83 -20.51 -15.24
C ALA A 360 3.62 -20.92 -16.48
N LEU A 361 3.11 -20.61 -17.70
CA LEU A 361 3.76 -20.90 -18.97
C LEU A 361 5.10 -20.17 -19.17
N SER A 362 5.32 -19.04 -18.49
CA SER A 362 6.58 -18.29 -18.59
C SER A 362 7.80 -19.07 -18.09
N ASN A 363 7.60 -20.17 -17.37
CA ASN A 363 8.67 -21.03 -16.87
C ASN A 363 9.25 -22.00 -17.95
N ASP A 364 8.62 -22.09 -19.12
CA ASP A 364 9.13 -22.88 -20.27
C ASP A 364 9.28 -22.01 -21.51
N PRO A 365 10.53 -21.77 -22.00
CA PRO A 365 10.79 -20.96 -23.19
C PRO A 365 10.08 -21.43 -24.46
N ASN A 366 9.68 -22.70 -24.55
CA ASN A 366 8.92 -23.20 -25.69
C ASN A 366 7.47 -22.66 -25.73
N SER A 367 7.03 -21.99 -24.68
CA SER A 367 5.74 -21.25 -24.64
C SER A 367 5.83 -19.85 -25.26
N TYR A 368 7.01 -19.37 -25.68
CA TYR A 368 7.24 -18.00 -26.12
C TYR A 368 6.22 -17.51 -27.16
N TYR A 369 6.04 -18.23 -28.26
CA TYR A 369 5.12 -17.81 -29.33
C TYR A 369 3.65 -17.82 -28.91
N PHE A 370 3.27 -18.69 -27.99
CA PHE A 370 1.94 -18.67 -27.41
C PHE A 370 1.73 -17.42 -26.55
N LEU A 371 2.68 -17.12 -25.66
CA LEU A 371 2.63 -15.93 -24.83
C LEU A 371 2.60 -14.64 -25.68
N GLU A 372 3.45 -14.55 -26.69
CA GLU A 372 3.48 -13.41 -27.63
C GLU A 372 2.13 -13.23 -28.31
N LYS A 373 1.57 -14.31 -28.89
CA LYS A 373 0.27 -14.29 -29.55
C LYS A 373 -0.83 -13.77 -28.61
N GLU A 374 -0.93 -14.32 -27.41
CA GLU A 374 -1.96 -13.94 -26.46
C GLU A 374 -1.77 -12.51 -25.92
N THR A 375 -0.53 -12.04 -25.74
CA THR A 375 -0.21 -10.68 -25.31
C THR A 375 -0.71 -9.62 -26.30
N PHE A 376 -0.54 -9.89 -27.60
CA PHE A 376 -0.79 -8.90 -28.67
C PHE A 376 -2.00 -9.24 -29.56
N ALA A 377 -2.87 -10.13 -29.13
CA ALA A 377 -4.07 -10.45 -29.89
C ALA A 377 -4.94 -9.18 -30.09
N ALA A 378 -5.51 -9.02 -31.28
CA ALA A 378 -6.40 -7.90 -31.56
C ALA A 378 -7.60 -7.92 -30.60
N GLN A 379 -7.95 -6.75 -30.04
CA GLN A 379 -9.04 -6.57 -29.08
C GLN A 379 -8.88 -7.39 -27.78
N GLN A 380 -7.65 -7.72 -27.40
CA GLN A 380 -7.38 -8.46 -26.16
C GLN A 380 -7.78 -7.62 -24.93
N ASN A 381 -8.24 -8.33 -23.90
CA ASN A 381 -8.55 -7.71 -22.61
C ASN A 381 -7.25 -7.15 -21.98
N PRO A 382 -7.24 -5.88 -21.48
CA PRO A 382 -6.05 -5.28 -20.88
C PRO A 382 -5.37 -6.14 -19.81
N VAL A 383 -6.15 -6.85 -19.00
CA VAL A 383 -5.62 -7.77 -17.98
C VAL A 383 -4.77 -8.86 -18.61
N ILE A 384 -5.26 -9.50 -19.68
CA ILE A 384 -4.53 -10.58 -20.36
C ILE A 384 -3.26 -10.05 -21.02
N SER A 385 -3.32 -8.88 -21.67
CA SER A 385 -2.14 -8.24 -22.28
C SER A 385 -1.08 -7.90 -21.22
N THR A 386 -1.50 -7.37 -20.07
CA THR A 386 -0.59 -7.04 -18.96
C THR A 386 0.07 -8.27 -18.37
N TYR A 387 -0.70 -9.30 -18.03
CA TYR A 387 -0.13 -10.58 -17.57
C TYR A 387 0.77 -11.25 -18.61
N GLY A 388 0.42 -11.11 -19.90
CA GLY A 388 1.21 -11.65 -21.01
C GLY A 388 2.58 -11.01 -21.14
N ILE A 389 2.67 -9.66 -21.09
CA ILE A 389 3.98 -8.96 -21.14
C ILE A 389 4.80 -9.20 -19.87
N GLU A 390 4.18 -9.35 -18.72
CA GLU A 390 4.84 -9.73 -17.47
C GLU A 390 5.38 -11.17 -17.56
N ALA A 391 4.58 -12.11 -18.10
CA ALA A 391 5.00 -13.49 -18.35
C ALA A 391 6.18 -13.57 -19.31
N LEU A 392 6.15 -12.82 -20.42
CA LEU A 392 7.27 -12.69 -21.34
C LEU A 392 8.51 -12.10 -20.64
N SER A 393 8.32 -11.10 -19.81
CA SER A 393 9.41 -10.49 -19.04
C SER A 393 10.03 -11.47 -18.05
N ASN A 394 9.23 -12.28 -17.37
CA ASN A 394 9.69 -13.33 -16.46
C ASN A 394 10.45 -14.41 -17.23
N MET A 395 9.91 -14.87 -18.38
CA MET A 395 10.58 -15.83 -19.24
C MET A 395 11.95 -15.35 -19.69
N ARG A 396 12.08 -14.06 -20.09
CA ARG A 396 13.35 -13.49 -20.55
C ARG A 396 14.44 -13.50 -19.48
N LYS A 397 14.05 -13.46 -18.21
CA LYS A 397 14.97 -13.51 -17.05
C LYS A 397 15.42 -14.91 -16.70
N LEU A 398 14.87 -15.95 -17.31
CA LEU A 398 15.30 -17.32 -17.04
C LEU A 398 16.78 -17.50 -17.45
N PRO A 399 17.60 -18.14 -16.60
CA PRO A 399 19.01 -18.41 -16.93
C PRO A 399 19.16 -19.22 -18.24
N ALA A 400 18.22 -20.12 -18.50
CA ALA A 400 18.21 -20.98 -19.68
C ALA A 400 17.43 -20.37 -20.88
N PHE A 401 17.21 -19.04 -20.91
CA PHE A 401 16.52 -18.43 -22.05
C PHE A 401 17.32 -18.63 -23.36
N PRO A 402 16.74 -19.28 -24.40
CA PRO A 402 17.47 -19.66 -25.61
C PRO A 402 18.02 -18.47 -26.39
N GLU A 403 19.31 -18.55 -26.75
CA GLU A 403 19.97 -17.52 -27.59
C GLU A 403 19.22 -17.24 -28.89
N LYS A 404 18.72 -18.30 -29.56
CA LYS A 404 17.95 -18.21 -30.81
C LYS A 404 16.67 -17.40 -30.71
N LEU A 405 16.08 -17.23 -29.48
CA LEU A 405 14.87 -16.45 -29.26
C LEU A 405 15.16 -14.98 -28.94
N LYS A 406 16.39 -14.60 -28.62
CA LYS A 406 16.73 -13.22 -28.26
C LYS A 406 16.38 -12.20 -29.36
N PRO A 407 16.68 -12.45 -30.65
CA PRO A 407 16.28 -11.50 -31.70
C PRO A 407 14.76 -11.28 -31.77
N SER A 408 13.98 -12.36 -31.77
CA SER A 408 12.51 -12.27 -31.77
C SER A 408 11.99 -11.55 -30.55
N PHE A 409 12.58 -11.82 -29.37
CA PHE A 409 12.20 -11.15 -28.13
C PHE A 409 12.51 -9.64 -28.16
N ASN A 410 13.61 -9.23 -28.79
CA ASN A 410 13.94 -7.82 -28.96
C ASN A 410 12.89 -7.10 -29.82
N GLU A 411 12.38 -7.74 -30.87
CA GLU A 411 11.27 -7.19 -31.68
C GLU A 411 9.96 -7.15 -30.88
N THR A 412 9.69 -8.16 -30.04
CA THR A 412 8.56 -8.14 -29.09
C THR A 412 8.61 -6.94 -28.15
N LEU A 413 9.78 -6.60 -27.61
CA LEU A 413 9.95 -5.40 -26.77
C LEU A 413 9.69 -4.10 -27.53
N LYS A 414 10.23 -3.98 -28.75
CA LYS A 414 9.95 -2.80 -29.61
C LYS A 414 8.46 -2.69 -29.92
N ARG A 415 7.81 -3.81 -30.21
CA ARG A 415 6.36 -3.86 -30.45
C ARG A 415 5.56 -3.43 -29.22
N ALA A 416 5.95 -3.89 -28.02
CA ALA A 416 5.32 -3.48 -26.77
C ALA A 416 5.47 -1.96 -26.53
N ILE A 417 6.67 -1.42 -26.71
CA ILE A 417 6.94 0.02 -26.57
C ILE A 417 6.19 0.84 -27.64
N ALA A 418 6.06 0.34 -28.85
CA ALA A 418 5.36 1.04 -29.95
C ALA A 418 3.83 0.95 -29.86
N SER A 419 3.28 0.04 -29.05
CA SER A 419 1.84 -0.26 -28.97
C SER A 419 0.99 0.92 -28.49
N GLY A 420 1.54 1.81 -27.66
CA GLY A 420 0.80 2.89 -26.98
C GLY A 420 -0.03 2.40 -25.79
N ASP A 421 -0.08 1.09 -25.52
CA ASP A 421 -0.73 0.57 -24.31
C ASP A 421 0.14 0.80 -23.08
N VAL A 422 -0.43 1.46 -22.06
CA VAL A 422 0.31 1.92 -20.88
C VAL A 422 0.99 0.79 -20.10
N ALA A 423 0.36 -0.38 -20.01
CA ALA A 423 0.90 -1.54 -19.31
C ALA A 423 2.02 -2.21 -20.10
N LEU A 424 1.80 -2.42 -21.39
CA LEU A 424 2.82 -3.00 -22.28
C LEU A 424 4.07 -2.13 -22.33
N VAL A 425 3.89 -0.82 -22.49
CA VAL A 425 4.99 0.16 -22.49
C VAL A 425 5.73 0.18 -21.16
N GLY A 426 5.00 0.28 -20.05
CA GLY A 426 5.59 0.35 -18.71
C GLY A 426 6.38 -0.91 -18.32
N ALA A 427 5.81 -2.09 -18.58
CA ALA A 427 6.46 -3.37 -18.31
C ALA A 427 7.71 -3.59 -19.18
N ALA A 428 7.61 -3.31 -20.48
CA ALA A 428 8.76 -3.41 -21.40
C ALA A 428 9.87 -2.41 -21.03
N ALA A 429 9.51 -1.17 -20.70
CA ALA A 429 10.46 -0.15 -20.23
C ALA A 429 11.20 -0.61 -18.96
N THR A 430 10.50 -1.24 -18.02
CA THR A 430 11.10 -1.79 -16.81
C THR A 430 12.08 -2.91 -17.13
N LEU A 431 11.73 -3.84 -18.02
CA LEU A 431 12.60 -4.94 -18.41
C LEU A 431 13.88 -4.46 -19.11
N LEU A 432 13.78 -3.39 -19.90
CA LEU A 432 14.94 -2.81 -20.60
C LEU A 432 16.03 -2.27 -19.64
N ARG A 433 15.69 -2.03 -18.38
CA ARG A 433 16.64 -1.60 -17.32
C ARG A 433 17.26 -2.76 -16.54
N GLU A 434 16.87 -4.01 -16.84
CA GLU A 434 17.38 -5.17 -16.10
C GLU A 434 18.90 -5.31 -16.33
N PRO A 435 19.74 -5.15 -15.28
CA PRO A 435 21.20 -5.06 -15.47
C PRO A 435 21.83 -6.27 -16.16
N ASN A 436 21.30 -7.46 -15.85
CA ASN A 436 21.86 -8.72 -16.37
C ASN A 436 21.49 -9.01 -17.83
N LEU A 437 20.61 -8.21 -18.44
CA LEU A 437 20.14 -8.44 -19.81
C LEU A 437 20.87 -7.62 -20.88
N ASN A 438 21.72 -6.67 -20.45
CA ASN A 438 22.60 -5.85 -21.30
C ASN A 438 21.91 -5.13 -22.47
N TYR A 439 20.66 -4.70 -22.30
CA TYR A 439 19.89 -4.06 -23.37
C TYR A 439 20.48 -2.75 -23.90
N ARG A 440 21.26 -2.01 -23.08
CA ARG A 440 22.00 -0.84 -23.57
C ARG A 440 22.98 -1.16 -24.69
N GLN A 441 23.62 -2.33 -24.63
CA GLN A 441 24.52 -2.78 -25.71
C GLN A 441 23.72 -3.30 -26.92
N THR A 442 22.56 -3.93 -26.67
CA THR A 442 21.69 -4.47 -27.71
C THR A 442 21.00 -3.36 -28.53
N PHE A 443 20.48 -2.33 -27.85
CA PHE A 443 19.78 -1.22 -28.48
C PHE A 443 20.64 0.05 -28.46
N GLN A 444 21.63 0.14 -29.35
CA GLN A 444 22.46 1.34 -29.51
C GLN A 444 21.62 2.55 -29.96
N ASN A 445 20.66 2.34 -30.87
CA ASN A 445 19.62 3.32 -31.15
C ASN A 445 18.38 3.02 -30.31
N TYR A 446 18.02 3.96 -29.43
CA TYR A 446 16.86 3.89 -28.54
C TYR A 446 15.83 5.00 -28.78
N ASP A 447 15.80 5.60 -29.99
CA ASP A 447 14.84 6.67 -30.31
C ASP A 447 13.38 6.21 -30.23
N PHE A 448 13.12 4.90 -30.36
CA PHE A 448 11.80 4.32 -30.13
C PHE A 448 11.25 4.57 -28.72
N LEU A 449 12.12 4.70 -27.71
CA LEU A 449 11.73 5.06 -26.34
C LEU A 449 11.26 6.51 -26.26
N LYS A 450 11.99 7.44 -26.89
CA LYS A 450 11.63 8.87 -26.97
C LYS A 450 10.31 9.06 -27.70
N THR A 451 10.15 8.33 -28.82
CA THR A 451 8.90 8.33 -29.59
C THR A 451 7.73 7.81 -28.77
N ALA A 452 7.91 6.75 -27.97
CA ALA A 452 6.87 6.26 -27.09
C ALA A 452 6.53 7.30 -26.00
N GLN A 453 7.54 7.91 -25.37
CA GLN A 453 7.33 8.91 -24.33
C GLN A 453 6.54 10.12 -24.83
N SER A 454 6.78 10.59 -26.06
CA SER A 454 6.05 11.71 -26.64
C SER A 454 4.55 11.44 -26.90
N LYS A 455 4.13 10.18 -26.88
CA LYS A 455 2.73 9.75 -27.08
C LYS A 455 1.97 9.55 -25.77
N ILE A 456 2.67 9.54 -24.64
CA ILE A 456 2.06 9.36 -23.32
C ILE A 456 1.22 10.59 -22.95
N GLN A 457 0.00 10.34 -22.47
CA GLN A 457 -0.94 11.39 -22.10
C GLN A 457 -0.86 11.68 -20.61
N LEU A 458 -0.29 12.83 -20.27
CA LEU A 458 -0.27 13.31 -18.89
C LEU A 458 -1.56 14.12 -18.60
N PRO A 459 -2.08 14.04 -17.38
CA PRO A 459 -1.55 13.30 -16.21
C PRO A 459 -1.96 11.82 -16.14
N ARG A 460 -2.89 11.36 -16.98
CA ARG A 460 -3.50 10.03 -16.92
C ARG A 460 -2.48 8.89 -16.84
N ASP A 461 -1.47 8.95 -17.70
CA ASP A 461 -0.51 7.85 -17.90
C ASP A 461 0.83 8.15 -17.20
N VAL A 462 0.80 8.88 -16.08
CA VAL A 462 2.00 9.36 -15.37
C VAL A 462 2.93 8.24 -14.93
N GLU A 463 2.40 7.09 -14.53
CA GLU A 463 3.20 5.94 -14.12
C GLU A 463 4.06 5.41 -15.27
N THR A 464 3.45 5.19 -16.43
CA THR A 464 4.16 4.77 -17.65
C THR A 464 5.19 5.81 -18.09
N TYR A 465 4.85 7.10 -17.98
CA TYR A 465 5.79 8.19 -18.28
C TYR A 465 7.02 8.13 -17.37
N ILE A 466 6.83 7.93 -16.07
CA ILE A 466 7.92 7.80 -15.09
C ILE A 466 8.80 6.58 -15.42
N GLU A 467 8.21 5.45 -15.80
CA GLU A 467 8.98 4.26 -16.17
C GLU A 467 9.81 4.49 -17.45
N LEU A 468 9.27 5.17 -18.46
CA LEU A 468 10.03 5.57 -19.64
C LEU A 468 11.14 6.57 -19.31
N GLN A 469 10.90 7.56 -18.43
CA GLN A 469 11.95 8.49 -17.98
C GLN A 469 13.12 7.76 -17.31
N LYS A 470 12.82 6.83 -16.40
CA LYS A 470 13.84 5.99 -15.76
C LYS A 470 14.65 5.20 -16.79
N THR A 471 13.97 4.68 -17.81
CA THR A 471 14.60 3.88 -18.86
C THR A 471 15.48 4.74 -19.77
N LEU A 472 15.01 5.91 -20.18
CA LEU A 472 15.81 6.86 -20.95
C LEU A 472 17.04 7.31 -20.14
N ALA A 473 16.87 7.66 -18.88
CA ALA A 473 17.99 8.02 -17.99
C ALA A 473 19.02 6.88 -17.85
N PHE A 474 18.55 5.62 -17.77
CA PHE A 474 19.41 4.43 -17.75
C PHE A 474 20.22 4.28 -19.06
N PHE A 475 19.58 4.45 -20.22
CA PHE A 475 20.26 4.37 -21.52
C PHE A 475 21.26 5.53 -21.71
N GLU A 476 20.86 6.73 -21.32
CA GLU A 476 21.70 7.96 -21.39
C GLU A 476 22.77 8.04 -20.29
N GLN A 477 22.76 7.16 -19.30
CA GLN A 477 23.66 7.17 -18.14
C GLN A 477 23.57 8.49 -17.34
N LYS A 478 22.36 9.04 -17.25
CA LYS A 478 22.06 10.27 -16.52
C LYS A 478 21.27 9.98 -15.24
N PRO A 479 21.29 10.90 -14.27
CA PRO A 479 20.36 10.83 -13.14
C PRO A 479 18.91 10.80 -13.63
N VAL A 480 18.06 10.05 -12.93
CA VAL A 480 16.63 10.04 -13.23
C VAL A 480 16.06 11.43 -12.95
N PRO A 481 15.40 12.09 -13.92
CA PRO A 481 14.76 13.38 -13.71
C PRO A 481 13.68 13.27 -12.62
N THR A 482 13.41 14.39 -11.93
CA THR A 482 12.23 14.47 -11.06
C THR A 482 10.96 14.19 -11.87
N ALA A 483 10.01 13.48 -11.25
CA ALA A 483 8.71 13.27 -11.88
C ALA A 483 8.11 14.62 -12.31
N PRO A 484 7.44 14.68 -13.48
CA PRO A 484 6.84 15.91 -13.94
C PRO A 484 5.82 16.39 -12.91
N GLN A 485 5.91 17.66 -12.53
CA GLN A 485 4.83 18.28 -11.78
C GLN A 485 3.62 18.33 -12.70
N ASN A 486 2.51 17.74 -12.23
CA ASN A 486 1.29 17.78 -13.00
C ASN A 486 0.68 19.21 -12.96
N PRO A 487 0.64 19.95 -14.09
CA PRO A 487 0.09 21.29 -14.12
C PRO A 487 -1.44 21.32 -13.96
N THR A 488 -2.11 20.21 -14.24
CA THR A 488 -3.58 20.10 -14.15
C THR A 488 -3.95 19.33 -12.88
N SER A 489 -4.09 20.02 -11.77
CA SER A 489 -4.68 19.43 -10.57
C SER A 489 -6.22 19.44 -10.71
N HIS A 490 -6.84 18.40 -10.18
CA HIS A 490 -8.28 18.38 -9.92
C HIS A 490 -8.48 19.07 -8.57
N PRO A 491 -8.96 20.35 -8.54
CA PRO A 491 -9.05 21.11 -7.31
C PRO A 491 -10.10 20.52 -6.37
N ILE A 492 -9.95 20.79 -5.06
CA ILE A 492 -10.92 20.33 -4.06
C ILE A 492 -12.31 20.90 -4.37
N ASN A 493 -13.30 20.04 -4.56
CA ASN A 493 -14.69 20.42 -4.72
C ASN A 493 -15.30 20.82 -3.37
N TRP A 494 -15.12 22.08 -2.97
CA TRP A 494 -15.61 22.60 -1.70
C TRP A 494 -17.13 22.58 -1.58
N GLU A 495 -17.87 22.74 -2.67
CA GLU A 495 -19.34 22.64 -2.67
C GLU A 495 -19.77 21.24 -2.23
N LEU A 496 -19.14 20.21 -2.78
CA LEU A 496 -19.40 18.83 -2.37
C LEU A 496 -18.96 18.57 -0.93
N VAL A 497 -17.72 18.95 -0.56
CA VAL A 497 -17.19 18.74 0.80
C VAL A 497 -18.12 19.31 1.86
N GLN A 498 -18.64 20.53 1.65
CA GLN A 498 -19.54 21.19 2.61
C GLN A 498 -20.90 20.48 2.77
N THR A 499 -21.29 19.60 1.84
CA THR A 499 -22.51 18.78 1.95
C THR A 499 -22.28 17.44 2.67
N LEU A 500 -21.03 17.01 2.86
CA LEU A 500 -20.71 15.77 3.53
C LEU A 500 -20.75 15.93 5.04
N LYS A 501 -21.15 14.87 5.77
CA LYS A 501 -21.08 14.82 7.22
C LYS A 501 -19.63 14.54 7.64
N THR A 502 -19.22 14.96 8.85
CA THR A 502 -17.90 14.59 9.42
C THR A 502 -17.70 13.06 9.49
N ASP A 503 -18.78 12.31 9.75
CA ASP A 503 -18.80 10.86 9.82
C ASP A 503 -19.43 10.20 8.58
N GLN A 504 -19.36 10.86 7.41
CA GLN A 504 -19.92 10.36 6.15
C GLN A 504 -19.51 8.93 5.89
N LYS A 505 -20.48 8.13 5.47
CA LYS A 505 -20.25 6.70 5.18
C LYS A 505 -20.47 6.37 3.71
N ALA A 506 -19.84 5.28 3.29
CA ALA A 506 -20.05 4.64 1.99
C ALA A 506 -20.25 3.13 2.18
N LEU A 507 -21.19 2.55 1.44
CA LEU A 507 -21.45 1.11 1.40
C LEU A 507 -20.83 0.52 0.13
N LEU A 508 -19.87 -0.34 0.32
CA LEU A 508 -19.20 -1.11 -0.73
C LEU A 508 -19.78 -2.54 -0.73
N LYS A 509 -20.58 -2.85 -1.75
CA LYS A 509 -21.10 -4.20 -2.00
C LYS A 509 -20.15 -4.96 -2.89
N THR A 510 -19.68 -6.12 -2.43
CA THR A 510 -18.73 -6.96 -3.15
C THR A 510 -19.29 -8.37 -3.36
N SER A 511 -18.67 -9.14 -4.26
CA SER A 511 -18.97 -10.57 -4.45
C SER A 511 -18.75 -11.44 -3.20
N LYS A 512 -18.11 -10.88 -2.13
CA LYS A 512 -17.85 -11.55 -0.85
C LYS A 512 -18.75 -11.07 0.29
N GLY A 513 -19.49 -9.98 0.09
CA GLY A 513 -20.35 -9.35 1.09
C GLY A 513 -20.18 -7.84 1.13
N ASP A 514 -20.81 -7.23 2.12
CA ASP A 514 -20.88 -5.79 2.26
C ASP A 514 -19.80 -5.28 3.22
N ILE A 515 -19.19 -4.14 2.85
CA ILE A 515 -18.19 -3.41 3.65
C ILE A 515 -18.68 -1.98 3.82
N THR A 516 -18.73 -1.47 5.04
CA THR A 516 -19.06 -0.08 5.32
C THR A 516 -17.78 0.71 5.62
N LEU A 517 -17.58 1.79 4.87
CA LEU A 517 -16.48 2.73 5.04
C LEU A 517 -16.96 3.99 5.75
N GLN A 518 -16.20 4.51 6.69
CA GLN A 518 -16.31 5.87 7.21
C GLN A 518 -15.26 6.74 6.53
N LEU A 519 -15.68 7.85 5.89
CA LEU A 519 -14.80 8.76 5.18
C LEU A 519 -14.21 9.80 6.14
N PHE A 520 -12.96 10.13 5.97
CA PHE A 520 -12.24 11.14 6.76
C PHE A 520 -12.32 12.51 6.10
N VAL A 521 -13.53 13.09 6.13
CA VAL A 521 -13.86 14.36 5.43
C VAL A 521 -12.98 15.51 5.89
N GLU A 522 -12.63 15.55 7.16
CA GLU A 522 -11.88 16.67 7.75
C GLU A 522 -10.36 16.52 7.61
N GLU A 523 -9.87 15.28 7.45
CA GLU A 523 -8.45 14.97 7.34
C GLU A 523 -7.95 14.96 5.89
N ALA A 524 -8.81 14.54 4.94
CA ALA A 524 -8.45 14.40 3.52
C ALA A 524 -9.59 14.88 2.60
N PRO A 525 -9.98 16.18 2.67
CA PRO A 525 -11.15 16.70 1.96
C PRO A 525 -11.07 16.55 0.44
N GLY A 526 -9.90 16.72 -0.18
CA GLY A 526 -9.72 16.57 -1.62
C GLY A 526 -9.89 15.13 -2.07
N SER A 527 -9.30 14.20 -1.33
CA SER A 527 -9.39 12.76 -1.60
C SER A 527 -10.80 12.22 -1.40
N VAL A 528 -11.48 12.68 -0.33
CA VAL A 528 -12.87 12.31 -0.06
C VAL A 528 -13.81 12.91 -1.11
N ALA A 529 -13.63 14.15 -1.53
CA ALA A 529 -14.43 14.76 -2.59
C ALA A 529 -14.29 13.99 -3.90
N ASN A 530 -13.07 13.70 -4.33
CA ASN A 530 -12.79 12.91 -5.53
C ASN A 530 -13.44 11.51 -5.46
N PHE A 531 -13.26 10.81 -4.34
CA PHE A 531 -13.89 9.51 -4.14
C PHE A 531 -15.42 9.59 -4.19
N ALA A 532 -16.02 10.57 -3.53
CA ALA A 532 -17.47 10.78 -3.50
C ALA A 532 -18.04 11.13 -4.87
N GLU A 533 -17.34 11.92 -5.67
CA GLU A 533 -17.71 12.24 -7.07
C GLU A 533 -17.75 10.99 -7.93
N LEU A 534 -16.68 10.18 -7.88
CA LEU A 534 -16.59 8.92 -8.62
C LEU A 534 -17.64 7.91 -8.17
N VAL A 535 -17.96 7.86 -6.87
CA VAL A 535 -19.08 7.05 -6.33
C VAL A 535 -20.42 7.51 -6.89
N LYS A 536 -20.70 8.81 -6.88
CA LYS A 536 -21.95 9.37 -7.45
C LYS A 536 -22.12 9.09 -8.94
N GLN A 537 -21.01 9.03 -9.67
CA GLN A 537 -20.98 8.69 -11.10
C GLN A 537 -21.14 7.18 -11.36
N GLY A 538 -21.15 6.32 -10.31
CA GLY A 538 -21.16 4.88 -10.45
C GLY A 538 -19.84 4.31 -11.02
N PHE A 539 -18.76 5.09 -11.00
CA PHE A 539 -17.48 4.76 -11.61
C PHE A 539 -16.91 3.40 -11.16
N TYR A 540 -17.10 3.05 -9.90
CA TYR A 540 -16.55 1.82 -9.31
C TYR A 540 -17.38 0.56 -9.59
N ASN A 541 -18.64 0.71 -9.99
CA ASN A 541 -19.56 -0.42 -10.17
C ASN A 541 -19.06 -1.35 -11.29
N GLY A 542 -19.05 -2.65 -11.01
CA GLY A 542 -18.61 -3.69 -11.95
C GLY A 542 -17.09 -3.86 -12.06
N LYS A 543 -16.27 -3.04 -11.39
CA LYS A 543 -14.81 -3.20 -11.35
C LYS A 543 -14.40 -4.32 -10.41
N HIS A 544 -13.14 -4.72 -10.49
CA HIS A 544 -12.58 -5.82 -9.71
C HIS A 544 -11.48 -5.35 -8.75
N PHE A 545 -11.27 -6.13 -7.70
CA PHE A 545 -10.03 -6.09 -6.96
C PHE A 545 -8.95 -6.73 -7.83
N HIS A 546 -8.14 -5.90 -8.47
CA HIS A 546 -7.12 -6.34 -9.44
C HIS A 546 -5.81 -6.77 -8.77
N ARG A 547 -5.60 -6.37 -7.50
CA ARG A 547 -4.42 -6.72 -6.73
C ARG A 547 -4.81 -6.98 -5.28
N VAL A 548 -4.53 -8.18 -4.81
CA VAL A 548 -4.68 -8.55 -3.39
C VAL A 548 -3.38 -9.19 -2.94
N VAL A 549 -2.75 -8.60 -1.95
CA VAL A 549 -1.56 -9.14 -1.30
C VAL A 549 -1.96 -9.54 0.13
N PRO A 550 -2.02 -10.84 0.41
CA PRO A 550 -2.42 -11.33 1.73
C PRO A 550 -1.60 -10.72 2.86
N ASN A 551 -2.26 -10.33 3.96
CA ASN A 551 -1.66 -9.63 5.11
C ASN A 551 -1.06 -8.24 4.78
N PHE A 552 -1.40 -7.67 3.64
CA PHE A 552 -0.97 -6.32 3.26
C PHE A 552 -2.17 -5.49 2.82
N VAL A 553 -2.63 -5.62 1.57
CA VAL A 553 -3.73 -4.80 1.03
C VAL A 553 -4.61 -5.58 0.05
N ALA A 554 -5.89 -5.15 -0.05
CA ALA A 554 -6.78 -5.40 -1.18
C ALA A 554 -6.97 -4.09 -1.95
N GLN A 555 -6.56 -4.04 -3.23
CA GLN A 555 -6.55 -2.84 -4.07
C GLN A 555 -7.55 -2.97 -5.22
N GLY A 556 -8.35 -1.92 -5.40
CA GLY A 556 -9.38 -1.81 -6.43
C GLY A 556 -9.43 -0.43 -7.08
N GLY A 557 -10.47 -0.19 -7.87
CA GLY A 557 -10.73 1.12 -8.50
C GLY A 557 -10.07 1.34 -9.86
N CYS A 558 -9.21 0.44 -10.35
CA CYS A 558 -8.62 0.54 -11.68
C CYS A 558 -9.67 0.38 -12.78
N PRO A 559 -9.84 1.34 -13.72
CA PRO A 559 -10.81 1.22 -14.82
C PRO A 559 -10.46 0.11 -15.82
N ARG A 560 -9.18 -0.25 -15.96
CA ARG A 560 -8.70 -1.31 -16.84
C ARG A 560 -8.71 -2.71 -16.20
N GLY A 561 -8.73 -2.76 -14.86
CA GLY A 561 -8.65 -4.01 -14.09
C GLY A 561 -7.26 -4.64 -14.02
N ASP A 562 -6.22 -3.95 -14.48
CA ASP A 562 -4.83 -4.43 -14.54
C ASP A 562 -3.86 -3.62 -13.66
N GLY A 563 -4.35 -2.56 -12.99
CA GLY A 563 -3.54 -1.68 -12.16
C GLY A 563 -2.98 -0.45 -12.88
N TRP A 564 -2.91 -0.43 -14.20
CA TRP A 564 -2.31 0.65 -15.01
C TRP A 564 -3.30 1.75 -15.43
N GLY A 565 -4.57 1.67 -15.03
CA GLY A 565 -5.57 2.66 -15.41
C GLY A 565 -5.76 3.76 -14.36
N GLY A 566 -5.97 4.98 -14.82
CA GLY A 566 -6.30 6.16 -14.01
C GLY A 566 -7.46 6.98 -14.59
N THR A 567 -7.74 8.13 -13.99
CA THR A 567 -8.61 9.20 -14.53
C THR A 567 -7.76 10.13 -15.40
N ASP A 568 -8.43 11.05 -16.13
CA ASP A 568 -7.73 12.04 -16.95
C ASP A 568 -7.07 13.17 -16.13
N TYR A 569 -7.12 13.05 -14.81
CA TYR A 569 -6.53 13.97 -13.84
C TYR A 569 -5.86 13.21 -12.70
N THR A 570 -5.05 13.92 -11.93
CA THR A 570 -4.55 13.47 -10.62
C THR A 570 -4.96 14.44 -9.53
N ILE A 571 -5.02 13.96 -8.30
CA ILE A 571 -5.23 14.76 -7.10
C ILE A 571 -3.97 14.80 -6.26
N ARG A 572 -3.91 15.72 -5.30
CA ARG A 572 -2.77 15.91 -4.42
C ARG A 572 -2.84 14.99 -3.20
N SER A 573 -1.68 14.50 -2.79
CA SER A 573 -1.51 13.75 -1.54
C SER A 573 -1.90 14.60 -0.33
N GLU A 574 -2.64 14.02 0.63
CA GLU A 574 -3.06 14.67 1.87
C GLU A 574 -2.53 13.84 3.05
N PHE A 575 -1.38 14.23 3.59
CA PHE A 575 -0.70 13.50 4.67
C PHE A 575 -1.14 14.03 6.04
N ALA A 576 -2.32 13.59 6.48
CA ALA A 576 -2.78 13.82 7.85
C ALA A 576 -1.97 12.99 8.85
N ASP A 577 -2.04 13.38 10.13
CA ASP A 577 -1.44 12.64 11.26
C ASP A 577 -2.31 11.43 11.60
N LEU A 578 -2.37 10.50 10.67
CA LEU A 578 -3.13 9.24 10.71
C LEU A 578 -2.22 8.05 10.44
N HIS A 579 -2.67 6.88 10.85
CA HIS A 579 -1.91 5.64 10.74
C HIS A 579 -2.68 4.57 9.98
N TYR A 580 -1.96 3.77 9.20
CA TYR A 580 -2.49 2.60 8.51
C TYR A 580 -2.67 1.43 9.47
N GLU A 581 -3.79 1.40 10.17
CA GLU A 581 -4.27 0.26 10.94
C GLU A 581 -4.95 -0.77 10.03
N GLU A 582 -5.35 -1.92 10.59
CA GLU A 582 -6.20 -2.89 9.91
C GLU A 582 -7.53 -2.24 9.48
N GLY A 583 -7.93 -2.41 8.22
CA GLY A 583 -9.14 -1.80 7.66
C GLY A 583 -9.00 -0.32 7.27
N THR A 584 -7.81 0.28 7.34
CA THR A 584 -7.60 1.64 6.84
C THR A 584 -7.63 1.65 5.31
N VAL A 585 -8.25 2.69 4.75
CA VAL A 585 -8.37 2.87 3.29
C VAL A 585 -7.49 4.02 2.84
N GLY A 586 -6.61 3.74 1.90
CA GLY A 586 -5.70 4.73 1.32
C GLY A 586 -5.81 4.81 -0.20
N LEU A 587 -5.36 5.93 -0.76
CA LEU A 587 -5.23 6.08 -2.21
C LEU A 587 -3.94 5.44 -2.72
N ALA A 588 -4.05 4.71 -3.82
CA ALA A 588 -2.89 4.20 -4.54
C ALA A 588 -2.24 5.32 -5.37
N SER A 589 -0.91 5.31 -5.47
CA SER A 589 -0.16 6.30 -6.24
C SER A 589 1.15 5.73 -6.77
N ALA A 590 1.64 6.30 -7.87
CA ALA A 590 2.98 6.06 -8.42
C ALA A 590 4.05 6.98 -7.79
N GLY A 591 3.68 7.68 -6.73
CA GLY A 591 4.47 8.67 -6.00
C GLY A 591 3.59 9.83 -5.55
N LYS A 592 4.18 10.76 -4.80
CA LYS A 592 3.46 11.94 -4.30
C LYS A 592 2.76 12.70 -5.42
N ASP A 593 1.50 13.08 -5.19
CA ASP A 593 0.68 13.92 -6.08
C ASP A 593 0.30 13.23 -7.42
N THR A 594 0.23 11.89 -7.42
CA THR A 594 -0.17 11.08 -8.58
C THR A 594 -1.41 10.21 -8.31
N GLU A 595 -2.10 10.45 -7.20
CA GLU A 595 -3.33 9.78 -6.84
C GLU A 595 -4.45 10.10 -7.83
N SER A 596 -5.38 9.15 -8.06
CA SER A 596 -6.57 9.37 -8.88
C SER A 596 -7.78 8.55 -8.40
N CYS A 597 -8.09 7.44 -9.05
CA CYS A 597 -9.27 6.63 -8.74
C CYS A 597 -8.98 5.32 -7.99
N GLN A 598 -7.72 4.87 -7.95
CA GLN A 598 -7.39 3.61 -7.30
C GLN A 598 -7.20 3.78 -5.80
N TRP A 599 -7.70 2.82 -5.04
CA TRP A 599 -7.60 2.78 -3.58
C TRP A 599 -7.36 1.36 -3.08
N PHE A 600 -6.92 1.25 -1.84
CA PHE A 600 -6.68 -0.03 -1.19
C PHE A 600 -7.17 -0.05 0.26
N ILE A 601 -7.53 -1.24 0.75
CA ILE A 601 -7.87 -1.50 2.16
C ILE A 601 -6.76 -2.35 2.76
N THR A 602 -6.27 -1.98 3.93
CA THR A 602 -5.20 -2.71 4.62
C THR A 602 -5.73 -3.93 5.39
N HIS A 603 -5.00 -5.04 5.32
CA HIS A 603 -5.31 -6.26 6.08
C HIS A 603 -4.68 -6.28 7.49
N ASN A 604 -3.78 -5.37 7.77
CA ASN A 604 -3.03 -5.30 9.03
C ASN A 604 -2.48 -3.90 9.24
N ARG A 605 -1.85 -3.65 10.40
CA ARG A 605 -1.02 -2.45 10.63
C ARG A 605 0.16 -2.44 9.67
N VAL A 606 0.28 -1.39 8.86
CA VAL A 606 1.31 -1.25 7.82
C VAL A 606 2.02 0.11 7.92
N PRO A 607 2.80 0.34 8.98
CA PRO A 607 3.28 1.67 9.36
C PRO A 607 4.30 2.28 8.40
N HIS A 608 4.82 1.52 7.43
CA HIS A 608 5.69 2.04 6.37
C HIS A 608 4.93 2.85 5.31
N LEU A 609 3.59 2.80 5.31
CA LEU A 609 2.75 3.61 4.45
C LEU A 609 2.36 4.95 5.10
N ASP A 610 2.49 5.08 6.45
CA ASP A 610 2.14 6.29 7.18
C ASP A 610 2.89 7.50 6.64
N GLY A 611 2.15 8.58 6.33
CA GLY A 611 2.69 9.82 5.79
C GLY A 611 3.33 9.71 4.40
N ARG A 612 3.08 8.59 3.67
CA ARG A 612 3.55 8.35 2.30
C ARG A 612 2.42 8.12 1.31
N TYR A 613 1.28 7.66 1.80
CA TYR A 613 0.05 7.50 1.03
C TYR A 613 -1.08 8.18 1.79
N THR A 614 -1.99 8.79 1.07
CA THR A 614 -3.15 9.47 1.66
C THR A 614 -4.09 8.45 2.30
N ILE A 615 -4.43 8.66 3.57
CA ILE A 615 -5.50 7.95 4.27
C ILE A 615 -6.76 8.79 4.14
N PHE A 616 -7.85 8.23 3.61
CA PHE A 616 -9.10 8.98 3.41
C PHE A 616 -10.34 8.30 3.99
N ALA A 617 -10.23 7.05 4.46
CA ALA A 617 -11.33 6.33 5.07
C ALA A 617 -10.84 5.17 5.96
N LYS A 618 -11.80 4.57 6.68
CA LYS A 618 -11.60 3.31 7.41
C LYS A 618 -12.82 2.41 7.28
N VAL A 619 -12.62 1.11 7.38
CA VAL A 619 -13.69 0.11 7.51
C VAL A 619 -14.28 0.20 8.92
N VAL A 620 -15.61 0.32 9.00
CA VAL A 620 -16.36 0.31 10.27
C VAL A 620 -17.28 -0.92 10.42
N SER A 621 -17.49 -1.65 9.33
CA SER A 621 -18.20 -2.94 9.31
C SER A 621 -17.75 -3.77 8.10
N GLY A 622 -17.76 -5.10 8.22
CA GLY A 622 -17.35 -6.01 7.13
C GLY A 622 -15.83 -6.23 7.05
N LEU A 623 -15.09 -6.10 8.14
CA LEU A 623 -13.65 -6.37 8.16
C LEU A 623 -13.33 -7.84 7.86
N ASP A 624 -14.20 -8.77 8.25
CA ASP A 624 -14.13 -10.18 7.90
C ASP A 624 -14.29 -10.42 6.38
N VAL A 625 -15.12 -9.61 5.72
CA VAL A 625 -15.25 -9.61 4.25
C VAL A 625 -13.95 -9.13 3.60
N VAL A 626 -13.33 -8.08 4.14
CA VAL A 626 -12.02 -7.57 3.63
C VAL A 626 -10.98 -8.69 3.61
N HIS A 627 -10.92 -9.53 4.65
CA HIS A 627 -9.99 -10.65 4.73
C HIS A 627 -10.31 -11.81 3.76
N GLN A 628 -11.52 -11.86 3.22
CA GLN A 628 -11.93 -12.85 2.23
C GLN A 628 -11.73 -12.38 0.78
N LEU A 629 -11.48 -11.06 0.57
CA LEU A 629 -11.25 -10.51 -0.77
C LEU A 629 -10.04 -11.14 -1.45
N GLN A 630 -10.20 -11.41 -2.73
CA GLN A 630 -9.19 -12.01 -3.59
C GLN A 630 -9.13 -11.30 -4.94
N ILE A 631 -8.05 -11.50 -5.68
CA ILE A 631 -7.97 -11.04 -7.07
C ILE A 631 -9.15 -11.61 -7.86
N SER A 632 -9.76 -10.80 -8.70
CA SER A 632 -10.98 -11.04 -9.47
C SER A 632 -12.31 -10.85 -8.73
N ASP A 633 -12.33 -10.69 -7.41
CA ASP A 633 -13.57 -10.34 -6.72
C ASP A 633 -14.11 -9.00 -7.22
N LYS A 634 -15.44 -8.93 -7.31
CA LYS A 634 -16.12 -7.82 -7.97
C LYS A 634 -16.61 -6.79 -6.98
N ILE A 635 -16.47 -5.51 -7.34
CA ILE A 635 -17.19 -4.40 -6.75
C ILE A 635 -18.55 -4.33 -7.45
N GLU A 636 -19.59 -4.83 -6.82
CA GLU A 636 -20.94 -4.86 -7.40
C GLU A 636 -21.54 -3.46 -7.42
N LYS A 637 -21.46 -2.77 -6.30
CA LYS A 637 -21.94 -1.39 -6.14
C LYS A 637 -21.17 -0.66 -5.04
N LEU A 638 -20.96 0.62 -5.24
CA LEU A 638 -20.43 1.52 -4.23
C LEU A 638 -21.31 2.77 -4.17
N GLU A 639 -21.85 3.10 -2.99
CA GLU A 639 -22.79 4.19 -2.80
C GLU A 639 -22.55 4.94 -1.48
N LEU A 640 -22.74 6.25 -1.48
CA LEU A 640 -22.75 7.05 -0.24
C LEU A 640 -24.05 6.73 0.52
N ILE A 641 -23.91 6.53 1.84
CA ILE A 641 -25.04 6.29 2.73
C ILE A 641 -25.09 7.35 3.83
N PRO A 642 -26.28 7.61 4.41
CA PRO A 642 -26.47 8.63 5.45
C PRO A 642 -25.56 8.47 6.66
#